data_73dadb46d30ac740455e0d085955d47c
#
_entry.id   73dadb46d30ac740455e0d085955d47c
#
_cell.length_a   1.000
_cell.length_b   1.000
_cell.length_c   1.000
_cell.angle_alpha   90.00
_cell.angle_beta   90.00
_cell.angle_gamma   90.00
#
_symmetry.space_group_name_H-M   'P 1'
#
loop_
_entity.id
_entity.type
_entity.pdbx_description
1 polymer ?
#
loop_
_entity_poly.entity_id
_entity_poly.type
_entity_poly.pdbx_seq_one_letter_code
_entity_poly.pdbx_strand_id
1 'polypeptide(L)'
;MNYIGEHLFPGQIGHLCVVLSFVAALLATFSYFKATTQRQTPQELGWRKIARYAFAVHSLSTLAVIGILFYILTGKMYEYQYAWANISDDLPVQYVFSAFWKEQQGSFLLWSFWHIGLALVLILRAGRWEAPVMTMIALAEVIITSMILGLYFNHFRLGASPFDLLRETMDAPIFNQADYLSKIKGNGLNPLLQNYWMTIHPPTLFLGFASTIVPFGFAVAGLWLREHKEWMKPAFNWSLFSAAILGTGILMGGAWAYEALSFAGYWAWDPVENASLVPWLTLVAGIHTHMVARATGFSIRSTYGFYILTFVLILYSTYLTRSGVLGDTSVHSFTEMGLGYQLILFVVVFKLLGLWLWISRYKDVPDVVNPVQNKVNFVVAEDGTEKAEMHVEINQKVEENANSREFWMFIGALVLLFSALLITGATSLPVFNKIVKFFNPEYVGHALRDPVEHHNRYQMWIAVFIGVLSGIGLFTRYGERNWKGRVKKFTFHMALSAILATLLTILNRQWIEVHAWQLYALLFSAMFAVASNLDYLIVVAKGNLKVASSAVSHFGFGVLILGILSTGLGKAWISSNKFVMRDMINDATEEDLSKNVILLREAPMPIKDFNATYLKDTIERQTRTFTVNFQRRDENGNLTGESFDLYPNVMYDRQFTKVVANNPSTKHYWSYDVFTMITSLPKSEIDPQFAKQQEDSIKYVAYAAAPGDTERTGKQILVLESITKSPKHHDYEPRKGDLAIGLNFKVFDKENPEKAYPAAPMMYVRPESGGFTNPAVVNQLEMKIRLTEPTLQAVFEAEE
;
A
#
# COMPACT_ATOMS: atom_id res chain seq x y z
N MET A 1 -26.28 1.99 32.33
CA MET A 1 -26.82 1.45 31.06
C MET A 1 -27.38 0.07 31.29
N ASN A 2 -28.57 -0.23 30.77
CA ASN A 2 -29.12 -1.60 30.84
C ASN A 2 -28.72 -2.32 29.55
N TYR A 3 -27.96 -3.37 29.70
CA TYR A 3 -27.58 -4.23 28.58
C TYR A 3 -28.73 -5.16 28.21
N ILE A 4 -28.94 -5.40 26.92
CA ILE A 4 -30.08 -6.14 26.37
C ILE A 4 -29.55 -7.24 25.45
N GLY A 5 -29.08 -8.35 26.04
CA GLY A 5 -28.68 -9.55 25.30
C GLY A 5 -27.30 -9.52 24.65
N GLU A 6 -26.49 -8.47 24.86
CA GLU A 6 -25.13 -8.39 24.36
C GLU A 6 -24.22 -9.46 24.97
N HIS A 7 -23.28 -9.98 24.14
CA HIS A 7 -22.27 -10.94 24.60
C HIS A 7 -21.12 -10.20 25.32
N LEU A 8 -21.31 -9.82 26.58
CA LEU A 8 -20.36 -8.99 27.34
C LEU A 8 -19.06 -9.71 27.68
N PHE A 9 -19.11 -11.04 27.90
CA PHE A 9 -17.98 -11.83 28.41
C PHE A 9 -16.71 -11.75 27.54
N PRO A 10 -16.76 -11.89 26.19
CA PRO A 10 -15.57 -11.74 25.36
C PRO A 10 -14.91 -10.37 25.51
N GLY A 11 -15.71 -9.28 25.51
CA GLY A 11 -15.21 -7.91 25.67
C GLY A 11 -14.59 -7.66 27.04
N GLN A 12 -15.20 -8.17 28.11
CA GLN A 12 -14.68 -8.02 29.47
C GLN A 12 -13.32 -8.73 29.64
N ILE A 13 -13.18 -9.98 29.15
CA ILE A 13 -11.91 -10.69 29.16
C ILE A 13 -10.89 -10.01 28.26
N GLY A 14 -11.32 -9.57 27.08
CA GLY A 14 -10.47 -8.83 26.15
C GLY A 14 -9.91 -7.56 26.80
N HIS A 15 -10.75 -6.76 27.44
CA HIS A 15 -10.33 -5.55 28.15
C HIS A 15 -9.39 -5.87 29.33
N LEU A 16 -9.69 -6.90 30.12
CA LEU A 16 -8.79 -7.38 31.20
C LEU A 16 -7.41 -7.73 30.61
N CYS A 17 -7.35 -8.44 29.48
CA CYS A 17 -6.09 -8.77 28.82
C CYS A 17 -5.35 -7.52 28.33
N VAL A 18 -6.04 -6.47 27.85
CA VAL A 18 -5.40 -5.19 27.49
C VAL A 18 -4.76 -4.54 28.71
N VAL A 19 -5.48 -4.44 29.82
CA VAL A 19 -4.96 -3.88 31.09
C VAL A 19 -3.76 -4.69 31.61
N LEU A 20 -3.88 -6.01 31.59
CA LEU A 20 -2.80 -6.91 32.02
C LEU A 20 -1.56 -6.77 31.13
N SER A 21 -1.76 -6.68 29.82
CA SER A 21 -0.68 -6.45 28.86
C SER A 21 0.06 -5.13 29.15
N PHE A 22 -0.68 -4.04 29.39
CA PHE A 22 -0.11 -2.73 29.72
C PHE A 22 0.70 -2.74 31.02
N VAL A 23 0.13 -3.28 32.10
CA VAL A 23 0.82 -3.36 33.40
C VAL A 23 2.05 -4.26 33.33
N ALA A 24 1.96 -5.36 32.59
CA ALA A 24 3.08 -6.29 32.39
C ALA A 24 4.19 -5.63 31.52
N ALA A 25 3.85 -4.83 30.51
CA ALA A 25 4.82 -4.06 29.75
C ALA A 25 5.55 -3.01 30.61
N LEU A 26 4.83 -2.30 31.49
CA LEU A 26 5.43 -1.40 32.49
C LEU A 26 6.43 -2.12 33.42
N LEU A 27 6.02 -3.25 33.95
CA LEU A 27 6.87 -4.07 34.83
C LEU A 27 8.09 -4.61 34.06
N ALA A 28 7.90 -5.04 32.79
CA ALA A 28 8.99 -5.49 31.94
C ALA A 28 9.99 -4.37 31.67
N THR A 29 9.51 -3.16 31.33
CA THR A 29 10.33 -1.97 31.10
C THR A 29 11.17 -1.64 32.31
N PHE A 30 10.55 -1.52 33.48
CA PHE A 30 11.24 -1.25 34.75
C PHE A 30 12.28 -2.31 35.07
N SER A 31 11.90 -3.58 34.91
CA SER A 31 12.79 -4.70 35.26
C SER A 31 13.97 -4.85 34.32
N TYR A 32 13.78 -4.64 32.99
CA TYR A 32 14.88 -4.61 32.03
C TYR A 32 15.79 -3.38 32.25
N PHE A 33 15.22 -2.22 32.59
CA PHE A 33 15.99 -1.05 32.98
C PHE A 33 16.86 -1.33 34.22
N LYS A 34 16.31 -1.96 35.26
CA LYS A 34 17.06 -2.38 36.46
C LYS A 34 18.12 -3.43 36.16
N ALA A 35 17.81 -4.41 35.32
CA ALA A 35 18.79 -5.39 34.84
C ALA A 35 19.97 -4.73 34.12
N THR A 36 19.70 -3.70 33.32
CA THR A 36 20.73 -2.94 32.59
C THR A 36 21.58 -2.09 33.54
N THR A 37 20.96 -1.34 34.49
CA THR A 37 21.67 -0.47 35.43
C THR A 37 22.46 -1.25 36.50
N GLN A 38 22.01 -2.44 36.83
CA GLN A 38 22.66 -3.33 37.82
C GLN A 38 23.50 -4.44 37.14
N ARG A 39 23.89 -4.19 35.87
CA ARG A 39 24.72 -5.13 35.13
C ARG A 39 26.02 -5.47 35.85
N GLN A 40 26.44 -6.71 35.77
CA GLN A 40 27.61 -7.27 36.46
C GLN A 40 27.49 -7.36 38.02
N THR A 41 26.27 -7.17 38.54
CA THR A 41 25.95 -7.42 39.94
C THR A 41 25.12 -8.71 40.10
N PRO A 42 25.08 -9.33 41.30
CA PRO A 42 24.23 -10.51 41.51
C PRO A 42 22.74 -10.28 41.23
N GLN A 43 22.28 -9.02 41.38
CA GLN A 43 20.88 -8.65 41.14
C GLN A 43 20.46 -8.63 39.69
N GLU A 44 21.39 -8.50 38.74
CA GLU A 44 21.12 -8.47 37.30
C GLU A 44 20.26 -9.66 36.84
N LEU A 45 20.68 -10.87 37.26
CA LEU A 45 19.98 -12.10 36.86
C LEU A 45 18.54 -12.18 37.42
N GLY A 46 18.35 -11.69 38.66
CA GLY A 46 17.02 -11.62 39.25
C GLY A 46 16.08 -10.68 38.51
N TRP A 47 16.55 -9.46 38.23
CA TRP A 47 15.78 -8.48 37.45
C TRP A 47 15.50 -8.95 36.01
N ARG A 48 16.47 -9.59 35.36
CA ARG A 48 16.28 -10.14 34.03
C ARG A 48 15.24 -11.26 33.97
N LYS A 49 15.20 -12.14 35.02
CA LYS A 49 14.13 -13.16 35.13
C LYS A 49 12.76 -12.53 35.29
N ILE A 50 12.62 -11.54 36.17
CA ILE A 50 11.34 -10.83 36.37
C ILE A 50 10.93 -10.15 35.03
N ALA A 51 11.85 -9.50 34.36
CA ALA A 51 11.60 -8.84 33.06
C ALA A 51 11.09 -9.81 32.00
N ARG A 52 11.72 -10.99 31.89
CA ARG A 52 11.29 -12.04 30.95
C ARG A 52 9.90 -12.57 31.27
N TYR A 53 9.58 -12.83 32.54
CA TYR A 53 8.24 -13.26 32.94
C TYR A 53 7.20 -12.17 32.70
N ALA A 54 7.49 -10.92 33.05
CA ALA A 54 6.60 -9.80 32.80
C ALA A 54 6.35 -9.63 31.28
N PHE A 55 7.40 -9.71 30.46
CA PHE A 55 7.25 -9.62 29.00
C PHE A 55 6.52 -10.82 28.41
N ALA A 56 6.67 -12.03 29.00
CA ALA A 56 5.88 -13.19 28.60
C ALA A 56 4.39 -13.02 28.92
N VAL A 57 4.05 -12.47 30.10
CA VAL A 57 2.66 -12.14 30.46
C VAL A 57 2.10 -11.08 29.49
N HIS A 58 2.86 -10.02 29.21
CA HIS A 58 2.49 -9.03 28.19
C HIS A 58 2.19 -9.69 26.85
N SER A 59 3.11 -10.54 26.37
CA SER A 59 2.98 -11.23 25.08
C SER A 59 1.76 -12.12 25.00
N LEU A 60 1.54 -12.96 26.02
CA LEU A 60 0.38 -13.86 26.08
C LEU A 60 -0.94 -13.09 26.18
N SER A 61 -0.96 -12.00 26.95
CA SER A 61 -2.14 -11.14 27.05
C SER A 61 -2.45 -10.45 25.73
N THR A 62 -1.44 -9.91 25.02
CA THR A 62 -1.62 -9.31 23.70
C THR A 62 -2.12 -10.33 22.67
N LEU A 63 -1.57 -11.54 22.65
CA LEU A 63 -2.05 -12.62 21.78
C LEU A 63 -3.48 -13.04 22.13
N ALA A 64 -3.86 -13.03 23.41
CA ALA A 64 -5.23 -13.27 23.83
C ALA A 64 -6.19 -12.17 23.35
N VAL A 65 -5.79 -10.88 23.43
CA VAL A 65 -6.56 -9.75 22.87
C VAL A 65 -6.80 -9.96 21.38
N ILE A 66 -5.76 -10.32 20.60
CA ILE A 66 -5.87 -10.61 19.18
C ILE A 66 -6.84 -11.77 18.94
N GLY A 67 -6.70 -12.88 19.67
CA GLY A 67 -7.57 -14.05 19.54
C GLY A 67 -9.03 -13.76 19.85
N ILE A 68 -9.29 -12.98 20.91
CA ILE A 68 -10.66 -12.58 21.32
C ILE A 68 -11.25 -11.65 20.27
N LEU A 69 -10.48 -10.71 19.74
CA LEU A 69 -10.96 -9.82 18.70
C LEU A 69 -11.31 -10.59 17.42
N PHE A 70 -10.49 -11.57 17.01
CA PHE A 70 -10.84 -12.48 15.91
C PHE A 70 -12.10 -13.30 16.19
N TYR A 71 -12.30 -13.77 17.43
CA TYR A 71 -13.52 -14.46 17.83
C TYR A 71 -14.76 -13.56 17.66
N ILE A 72 -14.68 -12.30 18.08
CA ILE A 72 -15.75 -11.32 17.92
C ILE A 72 -16.02 -11.04 16.43
N LEU A 73 -14.97 -10.86 15.61
CA LEU A 73 -15.10 -10.59 14.17
C LEU A 73 -15.71 -11.78 13.42
N THR A 74 -15.20 -12.99 13.65
CA THR A 74 -15.70 -14.21 12.99
C THR A 74 -17.10 -14.59 13.46
N GLY A 75 -17.41 -14.31 14.73
CA GLY A 75 -18.74 -14.49 15.32
C GLY A 75 -19.76 -13.45 14.89
N LYS A 76 -19.34 -12.42 14.11
CA LYS A 76 -20.21 -11.31 13.63
C LYS A 76 -20.98 -10.64 14.78
N MET A 77 -20.28 -10.42 15.91
CA MET A 77 -20.88 -9.79 17.09
C MET A 77 -20.97 -8.27 16.87
N TYR A 78 -21.97 -7.82 16.13
CA TYR A 78 -22.14 -6.42 15.71
C TYR A 78 -22.46 -5.46 16.86
N GLU A 79 -22.77 -5.95 18.05
CA GLU A 79 -22.86 -5.14 19.28
C GLU A 79 -21.51 -4.51 19.66
N TYR A 80 -20.38 -5.05 19.19
CA TYR A 80 -19.07 -4.42 19.32
C TYR A 80 -18.85 -3.43 18.16
N GLN A 81 -18.50 -2.18 18.50
CA GLN A 81 -18.25 -1.15 17.51
C GLN A 81 -17.23 -1.59 16.46
N TYR A 82 -16.17 -2.27 16.89
CA TYR A 82 -15.12 -2.75 16.00
C TYR A 82 -15.64 -3.73 14.94
N ALA A 83 -16.45 -4.68 15.35
CA ALA A 83 -17.07 -5.64 14.45
C ALA A 83 -18.07 -4.95 13.51
N TRP A 84 -18.94 -4.11 14.07
CA TRP A 84 -19.93 -3.37 13.29
C TRP A 84 -19.29 -2.50 12.19
N ALA A 85 -18.18 -1.81 12.50
CA ALA A 85 -17.52 -0.90 11.57
C ALA A 85 -16.78 -1.61 10.43
N ASN A 86 -16.31 -2.85 10.64
CA ASN A 86 -15.30 -3.48 9.79
C ASN A 86 -15.74 -4.75 9.07
N ILE A 87 -16.80 -5.41 9.52
CA ILE A 87 -17.30 -6.66 8.91
C ILE A 87 -18.78 -6.54 8.58
N SER A 88 -19.26 -7.42 7.70
CA SER A 88 -20.68 -7.57 7.34
C SER A 88 -20.99 -9.04 7.06
N ASP A 89 -22.29 -9.35 6.92
CA ASP A 89 -22.74 -10.71 6.60
C ASP A 89 -22.19 -11.19 5.24
N ASP A 90 -22.02 -10.24 4.34
CA ASP A 90 -21.59 -10.48 2.96
C ASP A 90 -20.08 -10.45 2.77
N LEU A 91 -19.29 -10.11 3.77
CA LEU A 91 -17.84 -10.01 3.64
C LEU A 91 -17.22 -11.40 3.46
N PRO A 92 -16.46 -11.65 2.38
CA PRO A 92 -15.74 -12.91 2.19
C PRO A 92 -14.77 -13.18 3.35
N VAL A 93 -14.68 -14.45 3.78
CA VAL A 93 -13.92 -14.86 4.99
C VAL A 93 -12.43 -14.43 4.93
N GLN A 94 -11.82 -14.46 3.74
CA GLN A 94 -10.43 -14.02 3.56
C GLN A 94 -10.21 -12.55 3.94
N TYR A 95 -11.23 -11.69 3.84
CA TYR A 95 -11.13 -10.28 4.21
C TYR A 95 -11.43 -9.99 5.69
N VAL A 96 -11.87 -10.96 6.46
CA VAL A 96 -11.99 -10.81 7.92
C VAL A 96 -10.60 -10.56 8.54
N PHE A 97 -9.54 -11.21 8.01
CA PHE A 97 -8.17 -10.92 8.40
C PHE A 97 -7.79 -9.46 8.10
N SER A 98 -8.14 -8.97 6.92
CA SER A 98 -7.87 -7.56 6.53
C SER A 98 -8.66 -6.58 7.40
N ALA A 99 -9.88 -6.91 7.79
CA ALA A 99 -10.70 -6.13 8.68
C ALA A 99 -10.07 -5.95 10.08
N PHE A 100 -9.26 -6.95 10.53
CA PHE A 100 -8.57 -6.88 11.82
C PHE A 100 -7.59 -5.70 11.91
N TRP A 101 -6.78 -5.43 10.88
CA TRP A 101 -5.79 -4.35 10.93
C TRP A 101 -6.20 -3.07 10.19
N LYS A 102 -7.42 -3.01 9.67
CA LYS A 102 -7.93 -1.82 8.98
C LYS A 102 -8.03 -0.62 9.93
N GLU A 103 -8.54 -0.81 11.13
CA GLU A 103 -8.67 0.26 12.14
C GLU A 103 -7.38 0.47 12.96
N GLN A 104 -7.31 1.59 13.69
CA GLN A 104 -6.14 1.97 14.46
C GLN A 104 -5.79 0.93 15.53
N GLN A 105 -6.77 0.43 16.29
CA GLN A 105 -6.54 -0.53 17.36
C GLN A 105 -5.93 -1.83 16.85
N GLY A 106 -6.50 -2.39 15.77
CA GLY A 106 -5.98 -3.61 15.15
C GLY A 106 -4.60 -3.44 14.55
N SER A 107 -4.29 -2.26 14.00
CA SER A 107 -2.95 -1.96 13.50
C SER A 107 -1.91 -1.82 14.61
N PHE A 108 -2.25 -1.27 15.78
CA PHE A 108 -1.37 -1.27 16.96
C PHE A 108 -1.17 -2.69 17.52
N LEU A 109 -2.22 -3.52 17.52
CA LEU A 109 -2.10 -4.94 17.89
C LEU A 109 -1.20 -5.72 16.91
N LEU A 110 -1.27 -5.42 15.60
CA LEU A 110 -0.37 -5.99 14.62
C LEU A 110 1.08 -5.56 14.84
N TRP A 111 1.31 -4.31 15.25
CA TRP A 111 2.65 -3.81 15.60
C TRP A 111 3.19 -4.55 16.83
N SER A 112 2.39 -4.66 17.91
CA SER A 112 2.76 -5.44 19.11
C SER A 112 3.01 -6.91 18.79
N PHE A 113 2.21 -7.53 17.91
CA PHE A 113 2.43 -8.89 17.44
C PHE A 113 3.85 -9.07 16.85
N TRP A 114 4.28 -8.14 16.00
CA TRP A 114 5.63 -8.17 15.44
C TRP A 114 6.72 -7.90 16.47
N HIS A 115 6.49 -6.98 17.41
CA HIS A 115 7.42 -6.75 18.53
C HIS A 115 7.58 -7.99 19.40
N ILE A 116 6.52 -8.75 19.66
CA ILE A 116 6.58 -10.03 20.38
C ILE A 116 7.49 -11.02 19.64
N GLY A 117 7.31 -11.17 18.33
CA GLY A 117 8.15 -12.05 17.51
C GLY A 117 9.63 -11.65 17.54
N LEU A 118 9.91 -10.35 17.35
CA LEU A 118 11.26 -9.78 17.40
C LEU A 118 11.89 -9.94 18.80
N ALA A 119 11.14 -9.66 19.85
CA ALA A 119 11.56 -9.79 21.22
C ALA A 119 11.92 -11.23 21.60
N LEU A 120 11.15 -12.20 21.12
CA LEU A 120 11.46 -13.63 21.33
C LEU A 120 12.85 -13.98 20.75
N VAL A 121 13.14 -13.53 19.53
CA VAL A 121 14.45 -13.72 18.90
C VAL A 121 15.56 -13.02 19.71
N LEU A 122 15.31 -11.80 20.20
CA LEU A 122 16.28 -11.04 21.00
C LEU A 122 16.54 -11.68 22.36
N ILE A 123 15.52 -12.13 23.07
CA ILE A 123 15.67 -12.85 24.36
C ILE A 123 16.53 -14.11 24.17
N LEU A 124 16.38 -14.80 23.03
CA LEU A 124 17.12 -16.04 22.76
C LEU A 124 18.54 -15.79 22.21
N ARG A 125 18.79 -14.67 21.48
CA ARG A 125 20.00 -14.47 20.70
C ARG A 125 20.83 -13.23 21.05
N ALA A 126 20.27 -12.22 21.74
CA ALA A 126 20.97 -10.97 22.00
C ALA A 126 22.04 -11.08 23.12
N GLY A 127 21.97 -12.12 23.97
CA GLY A 127 22.94 -12.37 25.02
C GLY A 127 23.06 -11.19 26.01
N ARG A 128 24.24 -10.59 26.11
CA ARG A 128 24.50 -9.44 26.99
C ARG A 128 23.75 -8.16 26.59
N TRP A 129 23.26 -8.06 25.37
CA TRP A 129 22.51 -6.93 24.85
C TRP A 129 21.01 -7.04 25.10
N GLU A 130 20.53 -8.18 25.60
CA GLU A 130 19.10 -8.41 25.85
C GLU A 130 18.48 -7.31 26.70
N ALA A 131 19.02 -7.08 27.90
CA ALA A 131 18.38 -6.16 28.85
C ALA A 131 18.29 -4.72 28.33
N PRO A 132 19.35 -4.07 27.81
CA PRO A 132 19.24 -2.70 27.32
C PRO A 132 18.38 -2.58 26.03
N VAL A 133 18.43 -3.55 25.12
CA VAL A 133 17.61 -3.53 23.89
C VAL A 133 16.15 -3.78 24.21
N MET A 134 15.85 -4.77 25.07
CA MET A 134 14.49 -5.08 25.50
C MET A 134 13.85 -3.98 26.33
N THR A 135 14.65 -3.14 27.02
CA THR A 135 14.13 -1.93 27.68
C THR A 135 13.44 -1.02 26.67
N MET A 136 14.02 -0.83 25.46
CA MET A 136 13.46 0.02 24.42
C MET A 136 12.18 -0.58 23.83
N ILE A 137 12.18 -1.89 23.57
CA ILE A 137 10.99 -2.58 23.04
C ILE A 137 9.87 -2.57 24.07
N ALA A 138 10.15 -2.90 25.33
CA ALA A 138 9.13 -2.89 26.37
C ALA A 138 8.56 -1.48 26.60
N LEU A 139 9.38 -0.43 26.54
CA LEU A 139 8.93 0.96 26.61
C LEU A 139 8.02 1.34 25.44
N ALA A 140 8.33 0.88 24.24
CA ALA A 140 7.45 1.08 23.09
C ALA A 140 6.11 0.37 23.27
N GLU A 141 6.12 -0.86 23.81
CA GLU A 141 4.89 -1.61 24.12
C GLU A 141 4.04 -0.93 25.19
N VAL A 142 4.63 -0.26 26.18
CA VAL A 142 3.87 0.57 27.13
C VAL A 142 3.06 1.64 26.42
N ILE A 143 3.67 2.35 25.45
CA ILE A 143 2.99 3.42 24.74
C ILE A 143 1.96 2.85 23.76
N ILE A 144 2.30 1.81 23.01
CA ILE A 144 1.39 1.17 22.04
C ILE A 144 0.17 0.59 22.78
N THR A 145 0.37 -0.16 23.86
CA THR A 145 -0.75 -0.73 24.63
C THR A 145 -1.59 0.34 25.31
N SER A 146 -1.00 1.49 25.69
CA SER A 146 -1.76 2.63 26.22
C SER A 146 -2.79 3.16 25.21
N MET A 147 -2.50 3.07 23.89
CA MET A 147 -3.39 3.54 22.84
C MET A 147 -4.65 2.70 22.66
N ILE A 148 -4.66 1.47 23.21
CA ILE A 148 -5.79 0.54 23.13
C ILE A 148 -6.46 0.27 24.49
N LEU A 149 -6.08 1.02 25.55
CA LEU A 149 -6.60 0.81 26.92
C LEU A 149 -8.08 1.15 27.03
N GLY A 150 -8.55 2.26 26.46
CA GLY A 150 -9.94 2.68 26.56
C GLY A 150 -10.39 3.06 27.99
N LEU A 151 -9.47 3.52 28.84
CA LEU A 151 -9.80 3.89 30.24
C LEU A 151 -10.18 5.36 30.36
N TYR A 152 -11.20 5.64 31.18
CA TYR A 152 -11.65 6.99 31.48
C TYR A 152 -11.10 7.48 32.81
N PHE A 153 -10.49 8.69 32.78
CA PHE A 153 -10.07 9.43 33.97
C PHE A 153 -10.81 10.78 33.96
N ASN A 154 -11.92 10.87 34.67
CA ASN A 154 -12.88 11.98 34.60
C ASN A 154 -13.38 12.18 33.16
N HIS A 155 -12.98 13.31 32.54
CA HIS A 155 -13.34 13.65 31.15
C HIS A 155 -12.26 13.26 30.13
N PHE A 156 -11.15 12.71 30.57
CA PHE A 156 -10.06 12.30 29.67
C PHE A 156 -10.12 10.80 29.42
N ARG A 157 -10.15 10.41 28.15
CA ARG A 157 -10.07 9.01 27.74
C ARG A 157 -8.66 8.66 27.30
N LEU A 158 -8.06 7.66 27.94
CA LEU A 158 -6.75 7.13 27.58
C LEU A 158 -6.91 5.93 26.64
N GLY A 159 -6.64 6.15 25.35
CA GLY A 159 -6.74 5.13 24.33
C GLY A 159 -8.16 4.82 23.88
N ALA A 160 -8.29 3.99 22.84
CA ALA A 160 -9.56 3.51 22.28
C ALA A 160 -9.60 1.98 22.37
N SER A 161 -10.51 1.44 23.17
CA SER A 161 -10.64 -0.01 23.34
C SER A 161 -11.18 -0.67 22.07
N PRO A 162 -10.63 -1.81 21.60
CA PRO A 162 -11.24 -2.58 20.52
C PRO A 162 -12.50 -3.34 20.95
N PHE A 163 -12.85 -3.28 22.24
CA PHE A 163 -13.98 -3.99 22.84
C PHE A 163 -15.13 -3.06 23.28
N ASP A 164 -15.12 -1.80 22.86
CA ASP A 164 -16.21 -0.88 23.11
C ASP A 164 -17.50 -1.40 22.46
N LEU A 165 -18.62 -1.34 23.20
CA LEU A 165 -19.94 -1.69 22.67
C LEU A 165 -20.47 -0.53 21.81
N LEU A 166 -21.21 -0.87 20.76
CA LEU A 166 -21.80 0.10 19.84
C LEU A 166 -22.72 1.10 20.59
N ARG A 167 -23.51 0.63 21.55
CA ARG A 167 -24.37 1.48 22.39
C ARG A 167 -23.60 2.43 23.33
N GLU A 168 -22.32 2.20 23.58
CA GLU A 168 -21.47 3.07 24.41
C GLU A 168 -20.85 4.19 23.59
N THR A 169 -20.76 3.98 22.28
CA THR A 169 -20.12 4.92 21.33
C THR A 169 -21.11 5.73 20.52
N MET A 170 -22.37 5.30 20.46
CA MET A 170 -23.40 5.90 19.63
C MET A 170 -24.73 5.95 20.40
N ASP A 171 -25.41 7.10 20.39
CA ASP A 171 -26.76 7.23 20.93
C ASP A 171 -27.77 7.06 19.78
N ALA A 172 -28.51 5.93 19.81
CA ALA A 172 -29.52 5.63 18.80
C ALA A 172 -30.74 4.94 19.42
N PRO A 173 -32.00 5.30 19.00
CA PRO A 173 -33.23 4.74 19.54
C PRO A 173 -33.35 3.21 19.42
N ILE A 174 -32.63 2.60 18.47
CA ILE A 174 -32.64 1.16 18.25
C ILE A 174 -32.16 0.38 19.48
N PHE A 175 -31.24 0.93 20.27
CA PHE A 175 -30.69 0.27 21.47
C PHE A 175 -31.70 0.10 22.61
N ASN A 176 -32.86 0.71 22.51
CA ASN A 176 -33.96 0.54 23.46
C ASN A 176 -34.89 -0.62 23.11
N GLN A 177 -34.70 -1.26 21.94
CA GLN A 177 -35.53 -2.38 21.50
C GLN A 177 -34.96 -3.70 22.01
N ALA A 178 -35.80 -4.60 22.49
CA ALA A 178 -35.40 -5.88 23.07
C ALA A 178 -34.71 -6.83 22.06
N ASP A 179 -35.01 -6.67 20.78
CA ASP A 179 -34.52 -7.48 19.67
C ASP A 179 -33.50 -6.75 18.77
N TYR A 180 -32.88 -5.67 19.26
CA TYR A 180 -32.03 -4.83 18.47
C TYR A 180 -30.81 -5.56 17.86
N LEU A 181 -30.30 -6.60 18.55
CA LEU A 181 -29.17 -7.41 18.06
C LEU A 181 -29.45 -8.10 16.73
N SER A 182 -30.70 -8.52 16.51
CA SER A 182 -31.13 -9.13 15.24
C SER A 182 -31.32 -8.12 14.11
N LYS A 183 -31.42 -6.83 14.45
CA LYS A 183 -31.69 -5.74 13.50
C LYS A 183 -30.42 -4.99 13.06
N ILE A 184 -29.37 -5.01 13.90
CA ILE A 184 -28.11 -4.37 13.54
C ILE A 184 -27.35 -5.22 12.51
N LYS A 185 -26.83 -4.55 11.49
CA LYS A 185 -25.97 -5.16 10.46
C LYS A 185 -24.64 -4.42 10.42
N GLY A 186 -23.58 -5.17 10.28
CA GLY A 186 -22.23 -4.59 10.20
C GLY A 186 -22.05 -3.75 8.93
N ASN A 187 -21.23 -2.69 8.97
CA ASN A 187 -20.96 -1.79 7.83
C ASN A 187 -20.09 -2.43 6.74
N GLY A 188 -19.31 -3.44 7.11
CA GLY A 188 -18.40 -4.11 6.20
C GLY A 188 -17.08 -3.36 5.96
N LEU A 189 -16.14 -4.06 5.37
CA LEU A 189 -14.88 -3.49 4.93
C LEU A 189 -15.12 -2.61 3.70
N ASN A 190 -14.49 -1.44 3.66
CA ASN A 190 -14.53 -0.57 2.48
C ASN A 190 -14.18 -1.39 1.23
N PRO A 191 -15.00 -1.32 0.17
CA PRO A 191 -14.78 -2.06 -1.08
C PRO A 191 -13.38 -1.93 -1.67
N LEU A 192 -12.79 -0.73 -1.64
CA LEU A 192 -11.40 -0.48 -2.11
C LEU A 192 -10.35 -1.29 -1.35
N LEU A 193 -10.68 -1.75 -0.12
CA LEU A 193 -9.80 -2.57 0.71
C LEU A 193 -10.06 -4.08 0.56
N GLN A 194 -11.08 -4.49 -0.21
CA GLN A 194 -11.39 -5.89 -0.49
C GLN A 194 -10.51 -6.43 -1.62
N ASN A 195 -9.21 -6.43 -1.39
CA ASN A 195 -8.19 -6.87 -2.32
C ASN A 195 -7.16 -7.74 -1.59
N TYR A 196 -6.52 -8.68 -2.28
CA TYR A 196 -5.50 -9.56 -1.68
C TYR A 196 -4.28 -8.78 -1.14
N TRP A 197 -3.94 -7.63 -1.76
CA TRP A 197 -2.88 -6.75 -1.27
C TRP A 197 -3.14 -6.24 0.15
N MET A 198 -4.41 -6.00 0.50
CA MET A 198 -4.79 -5.61 1.86
C MET A 198 -4.48 -6.73 2.88
N THR A 199 -4.38 -7.97 2.44
CA THR A 199 -4.05 -9.12 3.31
C THR A 199 -2.54 -9.24 3.55
N ILE A 200 -1.69 -8.94 2.56
CA ILE A 200 -0.25 -9.22 2.63
C ILE A 200 0.63 -7.97 2.80
N HIS A 201 0.25 -6.82 2.19
CA HIS A 201 1.06 -5.60 2.26
C HIS A 201 1.13 -4.98 3.67
N PRO A 202 0.01 -4.68 4.38
CA PRO A 202 0.09 -4.05 5.69
C PRO A 202 0.88 -4.89 6.72
N PRO A 203 0.69 -6.21 6.86
CA PRO A 203 1.52 -7.01 7.76
C PRO A 203 3.01 -6.94 7.44
N THR A 204 3.40 -6.95 6.17
CA THR A 204 4.80 -6.85 5.75
C THR A 204 5.38 -5.47 6.06
N LEU A 205 4.65 -4.39 5.76
CA LEU A 205 5.06 -3.02 6.06
C LEU A 205 5.21 -2.81 7.57
N PHE A 206 4.25 -3.30 8.39
CA PHE A 206 4.31 -3.21 9.84
C PHE A 206 5.47 -4.00 10.45
N LEU A 207 5.84 -5.16 9.89
CA LEU A 207 7.06 -5.87 10.28
C LEU A 207 8.31 -5.00 10.00
N GLY A 208 8.32 -4.32 8.84
CA GLY A 208 9.35 -3.36 8.49
C GLY A 208 9.46 -2.24 9.54
N PHE A 209 8.34 -1.58 9.86
CA PHE A 209 8.27 -0.52 10.88
C PHE A 209 8.71 -1.03 12.26
N ALA A 210 8.13 -2.13 12.73
CA ALA A 210 8.43 -2.73 14.01
C ALA A 210 9.91 -3.12 14.15
N SER A 211 10.52 -3.64 13.08
CA SER A 211 11.90 -4.10 13.12
C SER A 211 12.94 -2.99 13.31
N THR A 212 12.61 -1.73 12.95
CA THR A 212 13.54 -0.59 13.06
C THR A 212 13.87 -0.21 14.50
N ILE A 213 13.02 -0.58 15.47
CA ILE A 213 13.34 -0.40 16.91
C ILE A 213 14.56 -1.23 17.32
N VAL A 214 14.89 -2.30 16.62
CA VAL A 214 16.00 -3.18 17.01
C VAL A 214 17.36 -2.53 16.78
N PRO A 215 17.70 -2.02 15.55
CA PRO A 215 18.95 -1.26 15.37
C PRO A 215 18.98 0.02 16.22
N PHE A 216 17.84 0.70 16.42
CA PHE A 216 17.72 1.81 17.38
C PHE A 216 18.07 1.35 18.81
N GLY A 217 17.50 0.25 19.28
CA GLY A 217 17.74 -0.31 20.61
C GLY A 217 19.20 -0.69 20.84
N PHE A 218 19.87 -1.27 19.83
CA PHE A 218 21.31 -1.54 19.90
C PHE A 218 22.13 -0.25 19.92
N ALA A 219 21.76 0.77 19.14
CA ALA A 219 22.43 2.08 19.16
C ALA A 219 22.29 2.73 20.54
N VAL A 220 21.08 2.80 21.09
CA VAL A 220 20.84 3.31 22.44
C VAL A 220 21.62 2.49 23.49
N ALA A 221 21.63 1.15 23.39
CA ALA A 221 22.38 0.28 24.29
C ALA A 221 23.89 0.56 24.22
N GLY A 222 24.45 0.73 23.03
CA GLY A 222 25.86 1.08 22.84
C GLY A 222 26.23 2.42 23.48
N LEU A 223 25.39 3.45 23.33
CA LEU A 223 25.56 4.75 24.00
C LEU A 223 25.37 4.65 25.51
N TRP A 224 24.37 3.93 25.99
CA TRP A 224 24.07 3.78 27.41
C TRP A 224 25.19 3.07 28.17
N LEU A 225 25.69 1.95 27.58
CA LEU A 225 26.74 1.13 28.17
C LEU A 225 28.16 1.62 27.85
N ARG A 226 28.30 2.64 26.97
CA ARG A 226 29.61 3.14 26.45
C ARG A 226 30.42 2.05 25.75
N GLU A 227 29.74 1.11 25.11
CA GLU A 227 30.37 0.01 24.36
C GLU A 227 30.24 0.29 22.85
N HIS A 228 31.13 1.14 22.34
CA HIS A 228 30.97 1.76 21.00
C HIS A 228 31.33 0.87 19.80
N LYS A 229 31.97 -0.29 20.03
CA LYS A 229 32.37 -1.24 18.99
C LYS A 229 31.45 -2.45 18.91
N GLU A 230 31.13 -3.03 20.05
CA GLU A 230 30.53 -4.35 20.16
C GLU A 230 29.07 -4.38 19.74
N TRP A 231 28.35 -3.28 19.90
CA TRP A 231 26.94 -3.16 19.47
C TRP A 231 26.77 -3.21 17.94
N MET A 232 27.78 -2.80 17.19
CA MET A 232 27.72 -2.68 15.74
C MET A 232 27.42 -4.02 15.06
N LYS A 233 28.09 -5.11 15.47
CA LYS A 233 27.92 -6.41 14.81
C LYS A 233 26.47 -6.92 14.86
N PRO A 234 25.78 -7.01 16.01
CA PRO A 234 24.38 -7.42 16.04
C PRO A 234 23.44 -6.40 15.37
N ALA A 235 23.67 -5.08 15.58
CA ALA A 235 22.86 -4.04 14.96
C ALA A 235 22.86 -4.08 13.44
N PHE A 236 24.01 -4.40 12.82
CA PHE A 236 24.13 -4.46 11.37
C PHE A 236 23.21 -5.51 10.75
N ASN A 237 23.16 -6.71 11.30
CA ASN A 237 22.29 -7.77 10.78
C ASN A 237 20.81 -7.38 10.87
N TRP A 238 20.42 -6.73 11.96
CA TRP A 238 19.07 -6.24 12.13
C TRP A 238 18.73 -5.07 11.22
N SER A 239 19.68 -4.16 10.98
CA SER A 239 19.47 -3.05 10.05
C SER A 239 19.28 -3.53 8.60
N LEU A 240 20.01 -4.56 8.18
CA LEU A 240 19.82 -5.19 6.87
C LEU A 240 18.45 -5.88 6.77
N PHE A 241 18.04 -6.60 7.81
CA PHE A 241 16.71 -7.21 7.88
C PHE A 241 15.62 -6.13 7.78
N SER A 242 15.71 -5.07 8.59
CA SER A 242 14.74 -3.97 8.59
C SER A 242 14.66 -3.27 7.24
N ALA A 243 15.82 -3.00 6.59
CA ALA A 243 15.84 -2.36 5.28
C ALA A 243 15.21 -3.24 4.18
N ALA A 244 15.47 -4.55 4.23
CA ALA A 244 14.90 -5.49 3.27
C ALA A 244 13.37 -5.60 3.43
N ILE A 245 12.88 -5.82 4.65
CA ILE A 245 11.44 -5.99 4.89
C ILE A 245 10.67 -4.68 4.67
N LEU A 246 11.19 -3.54 5.17
CA LEU A 246 10.55 -2.24 4.96
C LEU A 246 10.52 -1.87 3.48
N GLY A 247 11.63 -2.06 2.76
CA GLY A 247 11.69 -1.85 1.31
C GLY A 247 10.70 -2.75 0.55
N THR A 248 10.61 -4.03 0.90
CA THR A 248 9.62 -4.95 0.33
C THR A 248 8.20 -4.46 0.59
N GLY A 249 7.88 -4.05 1.82
CA GLY A 249 6.57 -3.49 2.16
C GLY A 249 6.22 -2.26 1.31
N ILE A 250 7.16 -1.32 1.12
CA ILE A 250 6.98 -0.14 0.27
C ILE A 250 6.68 -0.56 -1.18
N LEU A 251 7.46 -1.49 -1.74
CA LEU A 251 7.27 -1.99 -3.11
C LEU A 251 5.93 -2.71 -3.29
N MET A 252 5.48 -3.48 -2.29
CA MET A 252 4.15 -4.11 -2.30
C MET A 252 3.03 -3.08 -2.30
N GLY A 253 3.20 -1.95 -1.58
CA GLY A 253 2.25 -0.84 -1.60
C GLY A 253 2.16 -0.19 -2.99
N GLY A 254 3.30 0.01 -3.66
CA GLY A 254 3.35 0.51 -5.03
C GLY A 254 2.67 -0.45 -6.02
N ALA A 255 2.88 -1.77 -5.89
CA ALA A 255 2.19 -2.76 -6.72
C ALA A 255 0.67 -2.74 -6.49
N TRP A 256 0.22 -2.61 -5.24
CA TRP A 256 -1.20 -2.44 -4.93
C TRP A 256 -1.79 -1.17 -5.57
N ALA A 257 -1.08 -0.03 -5.47
CA ALA A 257 -1.50 1.22 -6.11
C ALA A 257 -1.64 1.07 -7.63
N TYR A 258 -0.72 0.34 -8.26
CA TYR A 258 -0.72 0.07 -9.69
C TYR A 258 -1.91 -0.83 -10.12
N GLU A 259 -2.20 -1.90 -9.37
CA GLU A 259 -3.19 -2.91 -9.78
C GLU A 259 -4.63 -2.58 -9.37
N ALA A 260 -4.83 -1.98 -8.21
CA ALA A 260 -6.14 -1.95 -7.57
C ALA A 260 -6.65 -0.56 -7.20
N LEU A 261 -5.80 0.44 -7.22
CA LEU A 261 -6.18 1.79 -6.83
C LEU A 261 -6.18 2.71 -8.05
N SER A 262 -7.14 3.63 -8.07
CA SER A 262 -7.31 4.62 -9.15
C SER A 262 -6.21 5.69 -9.19
N PHE A 263 -5.06 5.46 -8.59
CA PHE A 263 -3.90 6.37 -8.61
C PHE A 263 -3.21 6.49 -9.97
N ALA A 264 -3.62 5.65 -10.92
CA ALA A 264 -3.07 5.67 -12.26
C ALA A 264 -1.54 5.46 -12.36
N GLY A 265 -0.90 4.86 -11.37
CA GLY A 265 0.54 4.62 -11.35
C GLY A 265 1.04 3.89 -10.11
N TYR A 266 2.30 3.48 -10.18
CA TYR A 266 3.00 2.77 -9.12
C TYR A 266 3.33 3.65 -7.91
N TRP A 267 3.46 4.98 -8.09
CA TRP A 267 3.86 5.95 -7.07
C TRP A 267 3.27 7.32 -7.37
N ALA A 268 2.58 7.90 -6.41
CA ALA A 268 1.90 9.20 -6.55
C ALA A 268 2.49 10.30 -5.66
N TRP A 269 3.54 10.03 -4.89
CA TRP A 269 4.06 10.91 -3.84
C TRP A 269 2.99 11.29 -2.81
N ASP A 270 2.05 10.36 -2.58
CA ASP A 270 1.08 10.52 -1.48
C ASP A 270 1.80 10.71 -0.14
N PRO A 271 1.32 11.56 0.76
CA PRO A 271 1.94 11.77 2.06
C PRO A 271 2.19 10.48 2.88
N VAL A 272 1.35 9.46 2.76
CA VAL A 272 1.51 8.18 3.45
C VAL A 272 2.59 7.31 2.79
N GLU A 273 2.68 7.33 1.45
CA GLU A 273 3.79 6.74 0.72
C GLU A 273 5.12 7.35 1.16
N ASN A 274 5.20 8.69 1.15
CA ASN A 274 6.36 9.46 1.58
C ASN A 274 6.76 9.14 3.02
N ALA A 275 5.78 9.00 3.92
CA ALA A 275 5.99 8.69 5.32
C ALA A 275 6.66 7.33 5.53
N SER A 276 6.49 6.37 4.62
CA SER A 276 7.17 5.08 4.66
C SER A 276 8.57 5.12 4.02
N LEU A 277 8.74 5.90 2.95
CA LEU A 277 10.00 6.01 2.20
C LEU A 277 11.09 6.74 2.99
N VAL A 278 10.74 7.83 3.66
CA VAL A 278 11.69 8.69 4.42
C VAL A 278 12.49 7.90 5.46
N PRO A 279 11.91 7.09 6.35
CA PRO A 279 12.65 6.25 7.28
C PRO A 279 13.54 5.22 6.57
N TRP A 280 13.08 4.67 5.45
CA TRP A 280 13.88 3.72 4.66
C TRP A 280 15.13 4.37 4.08
N LEU A 281 15.04 5.60 3.56
CA LEU A 281 16.21 6.35 3.05
C LEU A 281 17.24 6.58 4.16
N THR A 282 16.80 7.00 5.36
CA THR A 282 17.71 7.21 6.50
C THR A 282 18.29 5.91 7.05
N LEU A 283 17.54 4.79 6.99
CA LEU A 283 18.05 3.48 7.35
C LEU A 283 19.15 3.01 6.40
N VAL A 284 18.94 3.19 5.09
CA VAL A 284 19.96 2.86 4.06
C VAL A 284 21.21 3.74 4.25
N ALA A 285 21.04 5.04 4.52
CA ALA A 285 22.16 5.93 4.87
C ALA A 285 22.93 5.43 6.11
N GLY A 286 22.18 5.02 7.16
CA GLY A 286 22.72 4.42 8.36
C GLY A 286 23.51 3.12 8.10
N ILE A 287 23.03 2.25 7.21
CA ILE A 287 23.74 1.03 6.80
C ILE A 287 25.07 1.38 6.12
N HIS A 288 25.10 2.38 5.25
CA HIS A 288 26.34 2.81 4.58
C HIS A 288 27.37 3.36 5.57
N THR A 289 26.96 4.26 6.47
CA THR A 289 27.86 4.77 7.54
C THR A 289 28.31 3.64 8.47
N HIS A 290 27.45 2.66 8.75
CA HIS A 290 27.79 1.49 9.54
C HIS A 290 28.82 0.59 8.85
N MET A 291 28.72 0.38 7.53
CA MET A 291 29.74 -0.34 6.76
C MET A 291 31.08 0.37 6.79
N VAL A 292 31.09 1.70 6.66
CA VAL A 292 32.31 2.51 6.84
C VAL A 292 32.89 2.31 8.24
N ALA A 293 32.05 2.41 9.29
CA ALA A 293 32.47 2.22 10.67
C ALA A 293 33.10 0.83 10.93
N ARG A 294 32.54 -0.22 10.33
CA ARG A 294 33.08 -1.58 10.45
C ARG A 294 34.40 -1.78 9.68
N ALA A 295 34.54 -1.13 8.53
CA ALA A 295 35.68 -1.31 7.67
C ALA A 295 36.90 -0.45 8.10
N THR A 296 36.65 0.79 8.55
CA THR A 296 37.67 1.79 8.81
C THR A 296 37.76 2.24 10.27
N GLY A 297 36.72 1.97 11.05
CA GLY A 297 36.52 2.50 12.41
C GLY A 297 35.99 3.92 12.49
N PHE A 298 35.83 4.64 11.38
CA PHE A 298 35.28 5.99 11.31
C PHE A 298 33.74 5.98 11.22
N SER A 299 33.09 7.13 11.21
CA SER A 299 31.63 7.32 11.02
C SER A 299 30.70 6.69 12.07
N ILE A 300 31.24 6.33 13.25
CA ILE A 300 30.43 5.72 14.33
C ILE A 300 29.36 6.69 14.83
N ARG A 301 29.73 7.98 15.02
CA ARG A 301 28.79 9.03 15.46
C ARG A 301 27.62 9.20 14.48
N SER A 302 27.89 9.19 13.19
CA SER A 302 26.89 9.26 12.14
C SER A 302 25.99 8.02 12.13
N THR A 303 26.54 6.83 12.36
CA THR A 303 25.78 5.58 12.43
C THR A 303 24.78 5.60 13.59
N TYR A 304 25.21 6.07 14.79
CA TYR A 304 24.30 6.31 15.91
C TYR A 304 23.18 7.27 15.52
N GLY A 305 23.54 8.42 14.94
CA GLY A 305 22.61 9.46 14.54
C GLY A 305 21.56 8.95 13.54
N PHE A 306 21.98 8.18 12.52
CA PHE A 306 21.07 7.64 11.52
C PHE A 306 20.09 6.60 12.11
N TYR A 307 20.52 5.69 12.96
CA TYR A 307 19.61 4.69 13.54
C TYR A 307 18.63 5.32 14.53
N ILE A 308 19.05 6.33 15.28
CA ILE A 308 18.15 7.12 16.12
C ILE A 308 17.14 7.89 15.25
N LEU A 309 17.61 8.59 14.23
CA LEU A 309 16.76 9.33 13.30
C LEU A 309 15.74 8.44 12.60
N THR A 310 16.17 7.29 12.11
CA THR A 310 15.29 6.33 11.40
C THR A 310 14.09 5.94 12.26
N PHE A 311 14.33 5.50 13.50
CA PHE A 311 13.22 5.10 14.36
C PHE A 311 12.32 6.27 14.75
N VAL A 312 12.89 7.44 15.03
CA VAL A 312 12.10 8.67 15.28
C VAL A 312 11.23 9.02 14.08
N LEU A 313 11.74 8.85 12.85
CA LEU A 313 10.97 9.07 11.62
C LEU A 313 9.87 8.02 11.41
N ILE A 314 10.05 6.76 11.82
CA ILE A 314 8.97 5.76 11.85
C ILE A 314 7.84 6.21 12.78
N LEU A 315 8.18 6.71 13.96
CA LEU A 315 7.18 7.22 14.91
C LEU A 315 6.49 8.49 14.38
N TYR A 316 7.25 9.38 13.74
CA TYR A 316 6.69 10.57 13.09
C TYR A 316 5.77 10.18 11.91
N SER A 317 6.16 9.20 11.10
CA SER A 317 5.34 8.63 10.04
C SER A 317 4.01 8.08 10.58
N THR A 318 4.07 7.39 11.72
CA THR A 318 2.88 6.90 12.40
C THR A 318 2.00 8.04 12.90
N TYR A 319 2.58 9.12 13.44
CA TYR A 319 1.84 10.32 13.80
C TYR A 319 1.14 10.94 12.58
N LEU A 320 1.84 11.13 11.47
CA LEU A 320 1.27 11.70 10.25
C LEU A 320 0.06 10.89 9.77
N THR A 321 0.19 9.57 9.71
CA THR A 321 -0.84 8.68 9.13
C THR A 321 -2.02 8.44 10.05
N ARG A 322 -1.84 8.52 11.40
CA ARG A 322 -2.85 8.09 12.40
C ARG A 322 -3.50 9.23 13.16
N SER A 323 -2.97 10.46 13.11
CA SER A 323 -3.50 11.61 13.85
C SER A 323 -4.64 12.35 13.13
N GLY A 324 -4.99 11.94 11.92
CA GLY A 324 -5.95 12.67 11.07
C GLY A 324 -5.40 13.95 10.44
N VAL A 325 -4.13 14.30 10.68
CA VAL A 325 -3.53 15.56 10.19
C VAL A 325 -3.43 15.60 8.66
N LEU A 326 -3.41 14.45 8.00
CA LEU A 326 -3.35 14.31 6.54
C LEU A 326 -4.71 14.15 5.87
N GLY A 327 -5.83 14.24 6.61
CA GLY A 327 -7.18 13.90 6.13
C GLY A 327 -7.56 14.46 4.76
N ASP A 328 -7.21 15.73 4.51
CA ASP A 328 -7.53 16.42 3.26
C ASP A 328 -6.47 16.27 2.16
N THR A 329 -5.33 15.64 2.47
CA THR A 329 -4.17 15.59 1.57
C THR A 329 -3.77 14.17 1.16
N SER A 330 -4.36 13.14 1.77
CA SER A 330 -4.08 11.74 1.46
C SER A 330 -5.35 10.88 1.54
N VAL A 331 -5.56 10.06 0.54
CA VAL A 331 -6.65 9.06 0.51
C VAL A 331 -6.40 7.87 1.44
N HIS A 332 -5.18 7.73 1.96
CA HIS A 332 -4.77 6.67 2.88
C HIS A 332 -4.80 7.10 4.36
N SER A 333 -5.19 8.35 4.66
CA SER A 333 -5.17 8.84 6.03
C SER A 333 -6.32 8.26 6.84
N PHE A 334 -6.06 8.05 8.14
CA PHE A 334 -7.10 7.64 9.09
C PHE A 334 -7.83 8.88 9.61
N THR A 335 -9.11 8.68 9.94
CA THR A 335 -9.88 9.68 10.68
C THR A 335 -9.34 9.85 12.09
N GLU A 336 -9.45 11.06 12.65
CA GLU A 336 -9.01 11.35 14.02
C GLU A 336 -9.83 10.55 15.04
N MET A 337 -9.14 9.77 15.90
CA MET A 337 -9.76 8.98 16.98
C MET A 337 -9.34 9.45 18.37
N GLY A 338 -8.87 10.70 18.52
CA GLY A 338 -8.46 11.25 19.82
C GLY A 338 -7.10 10.74 20.35
N LEU A 339 -6.32 9.99 19.56
CA LEU A 339 -5.03 9.44 19.99
C LEU A 339 -3.83 10.37 19.72
N GLY A 340 -4.07 11.60 19.26
CA GLY A 340 -3.02 12.55 18.85
C GLY A 340 -1.97 12.80 19.93
N TYR A 341 -2.37 12.94 21.20
CA TYR A 341 -1.45 13.17 22.32
C TYR A 341 -0.51 11.98 22.57
N GLN A 342 -1.02 10.74 22.49
CA GLN A 342 -0.21 9.54 22.70
C GLN A 342 0.77 9.32 21.54
N LEU A 343 0.36 9.61 20.32
CA LEU A 343 1.23 9.57 19.14
C LEU A 343 2.36 10.60 19.24
N ILE A 344 2.06 11.84 19.66
CA ILE A 344 3.08 12.88 19.92
C ILE A 344 4.00 12.43 21.06
N LEU A 345 3.44 11.92 22.17
CA LEU A 345 4.24 11.42 23.30
C LEU A 345 5.21 10.32 22.83
N PHE A 346 4.76 9.41 21.97
CA PHE A 346 5.60 8.35 21.43
C PHE A 346 6.81 8.91 20.66
N VAL A 347 6.58 9.88 19.76
CA VAL A 347 7.66 10.56 19.04
C VAL A 347 8.59 11.29 20.01
N VAL A 348 8.05 12.07 20.95
CA VAL A 348 8.83 12.93 21.86
C VAL A 348 9.68 12.09 22.81
N VAL A 349 9.14 11.05 23.42
CA VAL A 349 9.89 10.17 24.37
C VAL A 349 11.11 9.57 23.70
N PHE A 350 10.94 8.92 22.54
CA PHE A 350 12.06 8.26 21.87
C PHE A 350 13.03 9.25 21.21
N LYS A 351 12.54 10.38 20.70
CA LYS A 351 13.38 11.46 20.20
C LYS A 351 14.26 12.05 21.31
N LEU A 352 13.67 12.42 22.43
CA LEU A 352 14.42 13.01 23.54
C LEU A 352 15.40 12.02 24.16
N LEU A 353 15.00 10.78 24.37
CA LEU A 353 15.86 9.72 24.90
C LEU A 353 17.05 9.45 23.95
N GLY A 354 16.80 9.27 22.66
CA GLY A 354 17.85 9.01 21.68
C GLY A 354 18.81 10.20 21.53
N LEU A 355 18.27 11.43 21.36
CA LEU A 355 19.08 12.64 21.22
C LEU A 355 19.85 12.97 22.51
N TRP A 356 19.23 12.84 23.67
CA TRP A 356 19.89 13.09 24.95
C TRP A 356 21.10 12.15 25.13
N LEU A 357 20.94 10.85 24.89
CA LEU A 357 22.05 9.91 24.97
C LEU A 357 23.12 10.21 23.93
N TRP A 358 22.73 10.49 22.69
CA TRP A 358 23.70 10.79 21.62
C TRP A 358 24.50 12.06 21.90
N ILE A 359 23.86 13.14 22.33
CA ILE A 359 24.51 14.41 22.64
C ILE A 359 25.37 14.29 23.91
N SER A 360 24.82 13.73 24.99
CA SER A 360 25.52 13.59 26.27
C SER A 360 26.73 12.67 26.18
N ARG A 361 26.71 11.69 25.30
CA ARG A 361 27.79 10.74 25.06
C ARG A 361 28.64 11.06 23.82
N TYR A 362 28.37 12.15 23.13
CA TYR A 362 29.05 12.50 21.88
C TYR A 362 30.60 12.52 22.00
N LYS A 363 31.12 13.04 23.15
CA LYS A 363 32.55 13.07 23.42
C LYS A 363 33.12 11.72 23.83
N ASP A 364 32.29 10.82 24.39
CA ASP A 364 32.71 9.47 24.80
C ASP A 364 32.86 8.55 23.57
N VAL A 365 32.13 8.84 22.47
CA VAL A 365 32.22 8.07 21.23
C VAL A 365 33.56 8.36 20.55
N PRO A 366 34.43 7.37 20.41
CA PRO A 366 35.74 7.57 19.79
C PRO A 366 35.63 7.99 18.33
N ASP A 367 36.54 8.82 17.86
CA ASP A 367 36.61 9.20 16.44
C ASP A 367 36.93 7.96 15.56
N VAL A 368 37.71 7.04 16.10
CA VAL A 368 38.10 5.79 15.46
C VAL A 368 38.09 4.62 16.48
N VAL A 369 37.39 3.52 16.14
CA VAL A 369 37.22 2.37 17.04
C VAL A 369 38.40 1.39 17.06
N ASN A 370 39.22 1.36 16.02
CA ASN A 370 40.39 0.49 15.95
C ASN A 370 41.66 1.33 15.74
N PRO A 371 42.14 2.12 16.73
CA PRO A 371 43.26 3.01 16.52
C PRO A 371 44.61 2.30 16.44
N VAL A 372 44.70 1.04 16.82
CA VAL A 372 45.98 0.33 16.97
C VAL A 372 45.91 -1.01 16.25
N GLN A 373 46.64 -1.17 15.15
CA GLN A 373 47.05 -2.46 14.63
C GLN A 373 48.48 -2.74 15.15
N ASN A 374 48.56 -3.66 16.12
CA ASN A 374 49.87 -4.19 16.52
C ASN A 374 50.39 -5.11 15.39
N LYS A 375 51.26 -4.61 14.54
CA LYS A 375 52.04 -5.46 13.63
C LYS A 375 53.29 -5.90 14.38
N VAL A 376 53.37 -7.17 14.67
CA VAL A 376 54.62 -7.78 15.12
C VAL A 376 55.43 -8.10 13.87
N ASN A 377 56.48 -7.33 13.61
CA ASN A 377 57.47 -7.68 12.61
C ASN A 377 58.59 -8.43 13.29
N PHE A 378 58.91 -9.62 12.78
CA PHE A 378 60.10 -10.30 13.20
C PHE A 378 61.29 -9.71 12.42
N VAL A 379 62.21 -9.07 13.14
CA VAL A 379 63.43 -8.53 12.58
C VAL A 379 64.57 -9.45 13.04
N VAL A 380 65.38 -9.93 12.10
CA VAL A 380 66.55 -10.70 12.41
C VAL A 380 67.64 -9.71 12.83
N ALA A 381 68.08 -9.80 14.08
CA ALA A 381 69.19 -8.98 14.60
C ALA A 381 70.52 -9.42 13.97
N GLU A 382 71.50 -8.52 14.02
CA GLU A 382 72.88 -8.82 13.45
C GLU A 382 73.53 -10.09 14.02
N ASP A 383 73.06 -10.57 15.17
CA ASP A 383 73.53 -11.82 15.81
C ASP A 383 72.76 -13.08 15.34
N GLY A 384 71.88 -12.98 14.38
CA GLY A 384 71.08 -14.06 13.82
C GLY A 384 69.85 -14.45 14.67
N THR A 385 69.53 -13.75 15.76
CA THR A 385 68.33 -14.00 16.60
C THR A 385 67.15 -13.25 16.06
N GLU A 386 65.97 -13.91 15.93
CA GLU A 386 64.71 -13.26 15.62
C GLU A 386 64.19 -12.48 16.84
N LYS A 387 64.20 -11.15 16.74
CA LYS A 387 63.57 -10.30 17.73
C LYS A 387 62.20 -9.82 17.20
N ALA A 388 61.15 -10.02 17.99
CA ALA A 388 59.86 -9.49 17.74
C ALA A 388 59.85 -7.98 18.05
N GLU A 389 59.90 -7.14 17.06
CA GLU A 389 59.64 -5.71 17.22
C GLU A 389 58.15 -5.41 17.08
N MET A 390 57.55 -4.88 18.12
CA MET A 390 56.18 -4.43 18.13
C MET A 390 56.13 -3.00 17.55
N HIS A 391 55.82 -2.90 16.27
CA HIS A 391 55.47 -1.60 15.69
C HIS A 391 54.01 -1.28 16.00
N VAL A 392 53.80 -0.27 16.86
CA VAL A 392 52.53 0.33 17.13
C VAL A 392 52.23 1.34 16.01
N GLU A 393 51.56 0.93 14.97
CA GLU A 393 50.99 1.87 14.00
C GLU A 393 49.75 2.53 14.65
N ILE A 394 49.94 3.73 15.20
CA ILE A 394 48.83 4.59 15.56
C ILE A 394 48.21 5.08 14.25
N ASN A 395 47.02 4.62 13.92
CA ASN A 395 46.24 5.21 12.82
C ASN A 395 46.03 6.70 13.15
N GLN A 396 46.92 7.55 12.63
CA GLN A 396 46.72 8.99 12.69
C GLN A 396 45.33 9.31 12.04
N LYS A 397 44.65 10.29 12.60
CA LYS A 397 43.40 10.86 12.05
C LYS A 397 43.68 11.24 10.58
N VAL A 398 43.26 10.38 9.66
CA VAL A 398 43.52 10.57 8.25
C VAL A 398 42.33 11.30 7.69
N GLU A 399 42.56 12.47 7.06
CA GLU A 399 41.54 13.14 6.31
C GLU A 399 40.95 12.21 5.24
N GLU A 400 39.60 12.19 5.15
CA GLU A 400 38.90 11.42 4.12
C GLU A 400 39.37 11.89 2.73
N ASN A 401 39.80 10.92 1.91
CA ASN A 401 40.29 11.19 0.57
C ASN A 401 39.24 10.86 -0.48
N ALA A 402 39.02 11.75 -1.45
CA ALA A 402 38.08 11.52 -2.56
C ALA A 402 38.37 10.23 -3.38
N ASN A 403 39.55 9.65 -3.22
CA ASN A 403 39.93 8.37 -3.85
C ASN A 403 39.41 7.15 -3.08
N SER A 404 38.87 7.33 -1.87
CA SER A 404 38.48 6.24 -1.00
C SER A 404 36.98 5.90 -1.12
N ARG A 405 36.64 4.64 -0.82
CA ARG A 405 35.24 4.18 -0.82
C ARG A 405 34.44 4.86 0.26
N GLU A 406 34.97 5.01 1.44
CA GLU A 406 34.32 5.61 2.61
C GLU A 406 33.87 7.04 2.33
N PHE A 407 34.63 7.84 1.61
CA PHE A 407 34.27 9.19 1.21
C PHE A 407 32.96 9.18 0.38
N TRP A 408 32.91 8.37 -0.67
CA TRP A 408 31.74 8.30 -1.56
C TRP A 408 30.52 7.67 -0.90
N MET A 409 30.73 6.69 0.00
CA MET A 409 29.64 6.13 0.80
C MET A 409 29.06 7.16 1.77
N PHE A 410 29.89 8.01 2.36
CA PHE A 410 29.46 9.08 3.25
C PHE A 410 28.69 10.16 2.46
N ILE A 411 29.22 10.58 1.31
CA ILE A 411 28.50 11.50 0.40
C ILE A 411 27.14 10.93 -0.01
N GLY A 412 27.09 9.64 -0.39
CA GLY A 412 25.82 8.97 -0.70
C GLY A 412 24.84 8.99 0.47
N ALA A 413 25.32 8.76 1.70
CA ALA A 413 24.51 8.83 2.91
C ALA A 413 23.96 10.26 3.16
N LEU A 414 24.76 11.30 2.88
CA LEU A 414 24.31 12.71 2.98
C LEU A 414 23.26 13.05 1.91
N VAL A 415 23.42 12.54 0.69
CA VAL A 415 22.44 12.75 -0.39
C VAL A 415 21.11 12.06 -0.06
N LEU A 416 21.14 10.85 0.51
CA LEU A 416 19.93 10.18 1.00
C LEU A 416 19.27 10.95 2.15
N LEU A 417 20.06 11.51 3.08
CA LEU A 417 19.56 12.37 4.14
C LEU A 417 18.92 13.64 3.57
N PHE A 418 19.55 14.27 2.59
CA PHE A 418 19.02 15.47 1.93
C PHE A 418 17.69 15.16 1.21
N SER A 419 17.62 14.02 0.50
CA SER A 419 16.36 13.51 -0.08
C SER A 419 15.26 13.36 0.99
N ALA A 420 15.59 12.68 2.09
CA ALA A 420 14.66 12.48 3.20
C ALA A 420 14.16 13.80 3.80
N LEU A 421 15.04 14.80 3.95
CA LEU A 421 14.69 16.14 4.45
C LEU A 421 13.74 16.89 3.52
N LEU A 422 14.00 16.86 2.19
CA LEU A 422 13.14 17.48 1.19
C LEU A 422 11.73 16.86 1.20
N ILE A 423 11.66 15.53 1.21
CA ILE A 423 10.36 14.82 1.23
C ILE A 423 9.63 15.12 2.55
N THR A 424 10.33 15.04 3.69
CA THR A 424 9.74 15.31 5.01
C THR A 424 9.20 16.73 5.09
N GLY A 425 9.94 17.73 4.61
CA GLY A 425 9.52 19.13 4.63
C GLY A 425 8.22 19.34 3.88
N ALA A 426 8.12 18.83 2.66
CA ALA A 426 6.92 18.93 1.83
C ALA A 426 5.73 18.15 2.43
N THR A 427 5.97 16.93 2.89
CA THR A 427 4.94 16.06 3.49
C THR A 427 4.43 16.60 4.83
N SER A 428 5.23 17.42 5.54
CA SER A 428 4.88 18.01 6.84
C SER A 428 4.09 19.32 6.75
N LEU A 429 3.78 19.82 5.55
CA LEU A 429 2.99 21.06 5.39
C LEU A 429 1.68 21.07 6.18
N PRO A 430 0.86 19.99 6.23
CA PRO A 430 -0.35 19.95 7.04
C PRO A 430 -0.07 20.13 8.54
N VAL A 431 1.03 19.56 9.04
CA VAL A 431 1.46 19.74 10.46
C VAL A 431 1.86 21.18 10.71
N PHE A 432 2.64 21.77 9.82
CA PHE A 432 3.02 23.18 9.90
C PHE A 432 1.79 24.09 9.88
N ASN A 433 0.85 23.83 8.96
CA ASN A 433 -0.41 24.60 8.88
C ASN A 433 -1.21 24.50 10.19
N LYS A 434 -1.31 23.30 10.79
CA LYS A 434 -2.02 23.08 12.06
C LYS A 434 -1.36 23.86 13.21
N ILE A 435 -0.01 23.89 13.26
CA ILE A 435 0.74 24.65 14.27
C ILE A 435 0.55 26.16 14.09
N VAL A 436 0.71 26.68 12.88
CA VAL A 436 0.54 28.12 12.61
C VAL A 436 -0.90 28.57 12.89
N LYS A 437 -1.88 27.78 12.48
CA LYS A 437 -3.29 28.03 12.69
C LYS A 437 -3.68 28.06 14.17
N PHE A 438 -2.96 27.33 15.03
CA PHE A 438 -3.14 27.39 16.48
C PHE A 438 -2.76 28.78 17.06
N PHE A 439 -1.71 29.42 16.50
CA PHE A 439 -1.30 30.77 16.93
C PHE A 439 -1.95 31.91 16.15
N ASN A 440 -2.37 31.65 14.91
CA ASN A 440 -3.05 32.59 14.04
C ASN A 440 -4.24 31.89 13.35
N PRO A 441 -5.46 31.99 13.91
CA PRO A 441 -6.66 31.34 13.36
C PRO A 441 -7.02 31.75 11.93
N GLU A 442 -6.64 32.97 11.50
CA GLU A 442 -6.91 33.50 10.16
C GLU A 442 -5.91 33.01 9.10
N TYR A 443 -4.91 32.23 9.50
CA TYR A 443 -3.91 31.71 8.58
C TYR A 443 -4.54 30.77 7.55
N VAL A 444 -4.39 31.12 6.28
CA VAL A 444 -4.75 30.26 5.15
C VAL A 444 -3.59 29.30 4.90
N GLY A 445 -3.78 28.03 5.20
CA GLY A 445 -2.73 27.01 5.08
C GLY A 445 -2.19 26.90 3.66
N HIS A 446 -0.97 26.37 3.54
CA HIS A 446 -0.32 26.05 2.27
C HIS A 446 -0.50 24.56 1.94
N ALA A 447 -0.75 24.25 0.67
CA ALA A 447 -0.77 22.89 0.13
C ALA A 447 0.08 22.84 -1.15
N LEU A 448 0.65 21.68 -1.44
CA LEU A 448 1.30 21.46 -2.72
C LEU A 448 0.22 21.40 -3.81
N ARG A 449 0.38 22.21 -4.84
CA ARG A 449 -0.55 22.23 -5.98
C ARG A 449 -0.44 20.95 -6.82
N ASP A 450 0.79 20.49 -7.06
CA ASP A 450 1.10 19.24 -7.75
C ASP A 450 2.26 18.54 -7.01
N PRO A 451 1.94 17.54 -6.16
CA PRO A 451 2.95 16.77 -5.43
C PRO A 451 3.90 16.00 -6.36
N VAL A 452 3.39 15.47 -7.48
CA VAL A 452 4.17 14.65 -8.42
C VAL A 452 5.23 15.51 -9.11
N GLU A 453 4.83 16.66 -9.67
CA GLU A 453 5.79 17.59 -10.28
C GLU A 453 6.81 18.09 -9.27
N HIS A 454 6.34 18.51 -8.07
CA HIS A 454 7.21 19.02 -7.00
C HIS A 454 8.30 18.03 -6.63
N HIS A 455 7.94 16.80 -6.30
CA HIS A 455 8.91 15.79 -5.85
C HIS A 455 9.79 15.31 -7.00
N ASN A 456 9.24 15.04 -8.17
CA ASN A 456 10.01 14.58 -9.32
C ASN A 456 11.10 15.57 -9.73
N ARG A 457 10.85 16.86 -9.60
CA ARG A 457 11.82 17.93 -9.92
C ARG A 457 13.16 17.78 -9.18
N TYR A 458 13.15 17.30 -7.94
CA TYR A 458 14.34 17.14 -7.11
C TYR A 458 14.79 15.69 -7.00
N GLN A 459 13.86 14.77 -6.77
CA GLN A 459 14.16 13.36 -6.49
C GLN A 459 14.75 12.63 -7.69
N MET A 460 14.38 13.02 -8.90
CA MET A 460 14.96 12.48 -10.14
C MET A 460 16.48 12.71 -10.21
N TRP A 461 16.94 13.91 -9.89
CA TRP A 461 18.39 14.21 -9.89
C TRP A 461 19.15 13.49 -8.79
N ILE A 462 18.52 13.34 -7.62
CA ILE A 462 19.04 12.54 -6.52
C ILE A 462 19.18 11.07 -6.97
N ALA A 463 18.17 10.52 -7.65
CA ALA A 463 18.21 9.17 -8.18
C ALA A 463 19.30 8.99 -9.26
N VAL A 464 19.49 9.96 -10.15
CA VAL A 464 20.59 9.98 -11.12
C VAL A 464 21.94 9.89 -10.41
N PHE A 465 22.15 10.74 -9.40
CA PHE A 465 23.41 10.79 -8.66
C PHE A 465 23.68 9.47 -7.91
N ILE A 466 22.67 8.92 -7.21
CA ILE A 466 22.79 7.65 -6.48
C ILE A 466 23.00 6.48 -7.46
N GLY A 467 22.33 6.47 -8.61
CA GLY A 467 22.55 5.45 -9.64
C GLY A 467 23.99 5.42 -10.14
N VAL A 468 24.58 6.58 -10.41
CA VAL A 468 26.01 6.69 -10.81
C VAL A 468 26.92 6.28 -9.66
N LEU A 469 26.67 6.76 -8.43
CA LEU A 469 27.48 6.37 -7.26
C LEU A 469 27.44 4.87 -6.98
N SER A 470 26.29 4.23 -7.10
CA SER A 470 26.14 2.79 -6.88
C SER A 470 26.93 1.96 -7.90
N GLY A 471 27.09 2.50 -9.11
CA GLY A 471 27.95 1.90 -10.14
C GLY A 471 29.45 2.08 -9.90
N ILE A 472 29.87 3.22 -9.36
CA ILE A 472 31.29 3.53 -9.14
C ILE A 472 31.82 2.94 -7.82
N GLY A 473 31.02 3.02 -6.76
CA GLY A 473 31.45 2.80 -5.38
C GLY A 473 32.12 1.46 -5.12
N LEU A 474 31.72 0.38 -5.81
CA LEU A 474 32.30 -0.95 -5.62
C LEU A 474 33.71 -1.09 -6.18
N PHE A 475 34.11 -0.28 -7.16
CA PHE A 475 35.44 -0.31 -7.77
C PHE A 475 36.46 0.49 -6.97
N THR A 476 36.03 1.27 -5.97
CA THR A 476 36.90 1.95 -5.00
C THR A 476 37.23 1.04 -3.81
N ARG A 477 38.28 1.36 -3.03
CA ARG A 477 38.66 0.60 -1.83
C ARG A 477 38.65 1.47 -0.58
N TYR A 478 38.41 0.84 0.56
CA TYR A 478 38.54 1.50 1.86
C TYR A 478 39.97 1.89 2.13
N GLY A 479 40.22 3.08 2.68
CA GLY A 479 41.54 3.58 3.04
C GLY A 479 42.46 3.91 1.86
N GLU A 480 41.94 3.96 0.62
CA GLU A 480 42.75 4.20 -0.57
C GLU A 480 43.13 5.67 -0.70
N ARG A 481 44.42 5.98 -0.72
CA ARG A 481 44.95 7.33 -0.88
C ARG A 481 45.53 7.61 -2.25
N ASN A 482 46.02 6.56 -2.94
CA ASN A 482 46.72 6.70 -4.18
C ASN A 482 46.27 5.67 -5.22
N TRP A 483 45.79 6.16 -6.35
CA TRP A 483 45.33 5.34 -7.46
C TRP A 483 46.45 4.90 -8.42
N LYS A 484 47.75 5.27 -8.15
CA LYS A 484 48.88 4.86 -8.99
C LYS A 484 48.85 3.34 -9.15
N GLY A 485 48.87 2.85 -10.39
CA GLY A 485 48.78 1.42 -10.74
C GLY A 485 47.36 0.84 -10.85
N ARG A 486 46.31 1.52 -10.39
CA ARG A 486 44.93 1.02 -10.49
C ARG A 486 44.03 1.84 -11.42
N VAL A 487 44.40 3.08 -11.74
CA VAL A 487 43.62 3.98 -12.61
C VAL A 487 43.25 3.26 -13.91
N LYS A 488 44.19 2.56 -14.55
CA LYS A 488 43.94 1.86 -15.82
C LYS A 488 42.82 0.79 -15.71
N LYS A 489 42.82 -0.02 -14.63
CA LYS A 489 41.74 -1.03 -14.41
C LYS A 489 40.42 -0.36 -14.09
N PHE A 490 40.42 0.62 -13.19
CA PHE A 490 39.22 1.38 -12.85
C PHE A 490 38.63 2.04 -14.08
N THR A 491 39.41 2.77 -14.87
CA THR A 491 38.95 3.45 -16.08
C THR A 491 38.41 2.47 -17.11
N PHE A 492 39.04 1.28 -17.24
CA PHE A 492 38.55 0.23 -18.13
C PHE A 492 37.14 -0.23 -17.74
N HIS A 493 36.92 -0.60 -16.47
CA HIS A 493 35.59 -1.02 -16.00
C HIS A 493 34.54 0.09 -16.11
N MET A 494 34.91 1.34 -15.80
CA MET A 494 34.02 2.48 -15.94
C MET A 494 33.66 2.76 -17.40
N ALA A 495 34.64 2.72 -18.30
CA ALA A 495 34.44 2.90 -19.73
C ALA A 495 33.56 1.77 -20.32
N LEU A 496 33.84 0.52 -19.95
CA LEU A 496 33.04 -0.64 -20.37
C LEU A 496 31.59 -0.49 -19.88
N SER A 497 31.39 -0.19 -18.62
CA SER A 497 30.05 0.00 -18.04
C SER A 497 29.30 1.19 -18.68
N ALA A 498 29.98 2.30 -18.95
CA ALA A 498 29.39 3.45 -19.63
C ALA A 498 29.01 3.14 -21.08
N ILE A 499 29.83 2.41 -21.81
CA ILE A 499 29.51 1.97 -23.18
C ILE A 499 28.30 1.03 -23.17
N LEU A 500 28.29 0.03 -22.30
CA LEU A 500 27.16 -0.89 -22.16
C LEU A 500 25.88 -0.13 -21.75
N ALA A 501 25.96 0.79 -20.78
CA ALA A 501 24.84 1.63 -20.36
C ALA A 501 24.30 2.48 -21.52
N THR A 502 25.19 3.05 -22.32
CA THR A 502 24.79 3.84 -23.50
C THR A 502 24.07 2.97 -24.52
N LEU A 503 24.62 1.80 -24.84
CA LEU A 503 23.98 0.83 -25.76
C LEU A 503 22.62 0.38 -25.25
N LEU A 504 22.52 0.03 -23.98
CA LEU A 504 21.26 -0.37 -23.34
C LEU A 504 20.26 0.80 -23.33
N THR A 505 20.71 2.02 -23.09
CA THR A 505 19.84 3.23 -23.14
C THR A 505 19.29 3.44 -24.54
N ILE A 506 20.12 3.29 -25.58
CA ILE A 506 19.69 3.41 -26.98
C ILE A 506 18.69 2.31 -27.34
N LEU A 507 18.96 1.06 -26.94
CA LEU A 507 18.06 -0.07 -27.19
C LEU A 507 16.70 0.11 -26.48
N ASN A 508 16.73 0.60 -25.25
CA ASN A 508 15.47 0.83 -24.49
C ASN A 508 14.66 2.01 -24.97
N ARG A 509 15.22 2.90 -25.82
CA ARG A 509 14.46 4.00 -26.44
C ARG A 509 13.26 3.48 -27.26
N GLN A 510 13.31 2.27 -27.76
CA GLN A 510 12.22 1.65 -28.53
C GLN A 510 11.03 1.24 -27.64
N TRP A 511 11.29 1.04 -26.33
CA TRP A 511 10.30 0.52 -25.35
C TRP A 511 9.79 1.61 -24.41
N ILE A 512 10.61 2.64 -24.16
CA ILE A 512 10.31 3.74 -23.24
C ILE A 512 10.35 5.04 -24.03
N GLU A 513 9.18 5.65 -24.27
CA GLU A 513 9.07 6.97 -24.89
C GLU A 513 9.54 8.05 -23.92
N VAL A 514 10.78 8.48 -24.08
CA VAL A 514 11.39 9.52 -23.23
C VAL A 514 11.27 10.86 -23.94
N HIS A 515 10.51 11.79 -23.35
CA HIS A 515 10.24 13.10 -23.95
C HIS A 515 11.18 14.21 -23.46
N ALA A 516 11.95 13.97 -22.39
CA ALA A 516 12.80 14.98 -21.76
C ALA A 516 14.22 14.45 -21.51
N TRP A 517 15.23 15.28 -21.74
CA TRP A 517 16.63 14.90 -21.58
C TRP A 517 16.98 14.44 -20.14
N GLN A 518 16.28 14.98 -19.13
CA GLN A 518 16.47 14.61 -17.72
C GLN A 518 16.12 13.13 -17.50
N LEU A 519 15.11 12.63 -18.17
CA LEU A 519 14.68 11.24 -18.10
C LEU A 519 15.69 10.31 -18.81
N TYR A 520 16.35 10.79 -19.89
CA TYR A 520 17.48 10.06 -20.47
C TYR A 520 18.65 9.96 -19.49
N ALA A 521 18.93 11.01 -18.72
CA ALA A 521 19.96 10.98 -17.69
C ALA A 521 19.64 9.94 -16.61
N LEU A 522 18.38 9.85 -16.19
CA LEU A 522 17.93 8.86 -15.22
C LEU A 522 18.00 7.43 -15.79
N LEU A 523 17.53 7.22 -17.02
CA LEU A 523 17.61 5.94 -17.72
C LEU A 523 19.08 5.49 -17.86
N PHE A 524 19.95 6.39 -18.30
CA PHE A 524 21.38 6.11 -18.41
C PHE A 524 21.99 5.75 -17.04
N SER A 525 21.68 6.48 -15.97
CA SER A 525 22.22 6.20 -14.63
C SER A 525 21.76 4.85 -14.09
N ALA A 526 20.51 4.46 -14.35
CA ALA A 526 19.96 3.16 -13.98
C ALA A 526 20.66 2.03 -14.77
N MET A 527 20.83 2.19 -16.09
CA MET A 527 21.57 1.23 -16.93
C MET A 527 23.05 1.15 -16.54
N PHE A 528 23.65 2.28 -16.13
CA PHE A 528 25.02 2.29 -15.63
C PHE A 528 25.14 1.53 -14.30
N ALA A 529 24.19 1.72 -13.37
CA ALA A 529 24.15 0.94 -12.14
C ALA A 529 24.02 -0.57 -12.43
N VAL A 530 23.14 -0.96 -13.37
CA VAL A 530 22.96 -2.36 -13.79
C VAL A 530 24.25 -2.90 -14.39
N ALA A 531 24.80 -2.23 -15.41
CA ALA A 531 25.97 -2.72 -16.16
C ALA A 531 27.21 -2.82 -15.27
N SER A 532 27.51 -1.79 -14.46
CA SER A 532 28.71 -1.75 -13.62
C SER A 532 28.66 -2.76 -12.47
N ASN A 533 27.49 -2.95 -11.85
CA ASN A 533 27.37 -3.96 -10.79
C ASN A 533 27.38 -5.39 -11.34
N LEU A 534 26.89 -5.62 -12.56
CA LEU A 534 27.00 -6.89 -13.25
C LEU A 534 28.46 -7.19 -13.67
N ASP A 535 29.18 -6.19 -14.20
CA ASP A 535 30.61 -6.28 -14.49
C ASP A 535 31.39 -6.62 -13.22
N TYR A 536 31.13 -5.95 -12.11
CA TYR A 536 31.77 -6.29 -10.82
C TYR A 536 31.45 -7.72 -10.39
N LEU A 537 30.21 -8.17 -10.47
CA LEU A 537 29.78 -9.51 -10.08
C LEU A 537 30.50 -10.59 -10.92
N ILE A 538 30.51 -10.42 -12.24
CA ILE A 538 31.04 -11.44 -13.17
C ILE A 538 32.55 -11.39 -13.24
N VAL A 539 33.16 -10.22 -13.49
CA VAL A 539 34.57 -10.08 -13.81
C VAL A 539 35.43 -9.96 -12.54
N VAL A 540 35.02 -9.10 -11.58
CA VAL A 540 35.82 -8.82 -10.38
C VAL A 540 35.62 -9.88 -9.30
N ALA A 541 34.34 -10.19 -8.99
CA ALA A 541 33.97 -11.16 -7.94
C ALA A 541 33.91 -12.61 -8.45
N LYS A 542 34.00 -12.83 -9.76
CA LYS A 542 33.98 -14.16 -10.42
C LYS A 542 32.76 -15.00 -9.98
N GLY A 543 31.57 -14.36 -9.87
CA GLY A 543 30.34 -14.99 -9.44
C GLY A 543 30.22 -15.30 -7.94
N ASN A 544 31.19 -14.90 -7.12
CA ASN A 544 31.15 -15.15 -5.67
C ASN A 544 30.19 -14.20 -4.96
N LEU A 545 28.95 -14.65 -4.74
CA LEU A 545 27.87 -13.87 -4.11
C LEU A 545 28.21 -13.41 -2.67
N LYS A 546 29.03 -14.15 -1.92
CA LYS A 546 29.45 -13.75 -0.57
C LYS A 546 30.29 -12.46 -0.57
N VAL A 547 31.07 -12.25 -1.64
CA VAL A 547 31.89 -11.04 -1.82
C VAL A 547 31.12 -9.94 -2.53
N ALA A 548 30.18 -10.31 -3.40
CA ALA A 548 29.46 -9.41 -4.29
C ALA A 548 28.03 -9.09 -3.82
N SER A 549 27.68 -9.32 -2.55
CA SER A 549 26.34 -9.03 -2.03
C SER A 549 25.89 -7.57 -2.27
N SER A 550 26.80 -6.61 -2.11
CA SER A 550 26.54 -5.19 -2.42
C SER A 550 26.26 -4.97 -3.91
N ALA A 551 26.98 -5.68 -4.80
CA ALA A 551 26.74 -5.58 -6.25
C ALA A 551 25.34 -6.10 -6.61
N VAL A 552 24.89 -7.19 -6.01
CA VAL A 552 23.53 -7.72 -6.20
C VAL A 552 22.48 -6.70 -5.75
N SER A 553 22.68 -6.07 -4.59
CA SER A 553 21.74 -5.05 -4.08
C SER A 553 21.69 -3.81 -4.97
N HIS A 554 22.83 -3.29 -5.43
CA HIS A 554 22.88 -2.13 -6.31
C HIS A 554 22.41 -2.45 -7.74
N PHE A 555 22.66 -3.66 -8.23
CA PHE A 555 22.07 -4.16 -9.47
C PHE A 555 20.53 -4.14 -9.37
N GLY A 556 19.99 -4.71 -8.28
CA GLY A 556 18.54 -4.69 -8.02
C GLY A 556 17.97 -3.28 -7.92
N PHE A 557 18.70 -2.34 -7.32
CA PHE A 557 18.32 -0.93 -7.28
C PHE A 557 18.25 -0.29 -8.68
N GLY A 558 19.25 -0.57 -9.54
CA GLY A 558 19.23 -0.13 -10.94
C GLY A 558 18.01 -0.67 -11.71
N VAL A 559 17.71 -1.98 -11.54
CA VAL A 559 16.51 -2.61 -12.13
C VAL A 559 15.22 -1.99 -11.59
N LEU A 560 15.18 -1.66 -10.29
CA LEU A 560 14.03 -0.98 -9.68
C LEU A 560 13.76 0.39 -10.33
N ILE A 561 14.80 1.21 -10.54
CA ILE A 561 14.66 2.50 -11.23
C ILE A 561 14.13 2.29 -12.66
N LEU A 562 14.61 1.27 -13.37
CA LEU A 562 14.09 0.92 -14.71
C LEU A 562 12.61 0.55 -14.66
N GLY A 563 12.18 -0.23 -13.67
CA GLY A 563 10.78 -0.57 -13.46
C GLY A 563 9.91 0.67 -13.22
N ILE A 564 10.36 1.59 -12.36
CA ILE A 564 9.67 2.86 -12.07
C ILE A 564 9.56 3.72 -13.34
N LEU A 565 10.63 3.82 -14.13
CA LEU A 565 10.62 4.55 -15.40
C LEU A 565 9.65 3.91 -16.41
N SER A 566 9.68 2.59 -16.55
CA SER A 566 8.81 1.87 -17.49
C SER A 566 7.34 2.03 -17.13
N THR A 567 6.99 1.92 -15.85
CA THR A 567 5.60 2.11 -15.39
C THR A 567 5.14 3.56 -15.47
N GLY A 568 6.04 4.52 -15.25
CA GLY A 568 5.71 5.95 -15.28
C GLY A 568 5.62 6.54 -16.69
N LEU A 569 6.47 6.12 -17.62
CA LEU A 569 6.57 6.65 -18.97
C LEU A 569 5.91 5.77 -20.04
N GLY A 570 5.84 4.46 -19.83
CA GLY A 570 5.27 3.50 -20.79
C GLY A 570 3.74 3.46 -20.80
N LYS A 571 3.06 4.49 -20.28
CA LYS A 571 1.60 4.54 -20.18
C LYS A 571 1.01 5.12 -21.48
N ALA A 572 0.21 4.32 -22.18
CA ALA A 572 -0.49 4.73 -23.38
C ALA A 572 -2.00 4.50 -23.22
N TRP A 573 -2.78 5.53 -23.54
CA TRP A 573 -4.23 5.39 -23.61
C TRP A 573 -4.60 4.77 -24.96
N ILE A 574 -5.19 3.56 -24.92
CA ILE A 574 -5.62 2.87 -26.14
C ILE A 574 -7.12 3.05 -26.41
N SER A 575 -7.87 3.55 -25.47
CA SER A 575 -9.33 3.64 -25.47
C SER A 575 -9.90 4.90 -26.13
N SER A 576 -9.09 5.74 -26.79
CA SER A 576 -9.64 6.94 -27.40
C SER A 576 -10.53 6.60 -28.61
N ASN A 577 -11.81 6.98 -28.51
CA ASN A 577 -12.74 6.95 -29.63
C ASN A 577 -13.52 8.27 -29.71
N LYS A 578 -12.86 9.28 -30.24
CA LYS A 578 -13.36 10.65 -30.30
C LYS A 578 -14.67 10.83 -31.09
N PHE A 579 -14.95 9.95 -32.05
CA PHE A 579 -16.13 10.11 -32.91
C PHE A 579 -17.43 9.68 -32.22
N VAL A 580 -17.42 8.57 -31.50
CA VAL A 580 -18.65 8.04 -30.87
C VAL A 580 -18.98 8.78 -29.58
N MET A 581 -18.01 9.25 -28.83
CA MET A 581 -18.27 9.90 -27.54
C MET A 581 -18.83 11.32 -27.68
N ARG A 582 -18.45 12.06 -28.71
CA ARG A 582 -18.85 13.47 -28.88
C ARG A 582 -20.35 13.61 -29.08
N ASP A 583 -20.95 12.65 -29.76
CA ASP A 583 -22.40 12.67 -30.06
C ASP A 583 -23.24 12.07 -28.92
N MET A 584 -22.65 11.28 -28.02
CA MET A 584 -23.35 10.58 -26.95
C MET A 584 -23.24 11.27 -25.59
N ILE A 585 -22.25 12.12 -25.34
CA ILE A 585 -22.01 12.79 -24.07
C ILE A 585 -21.83 14.30 -24.29
N ASN A 586 -22.88 15.07 -24.06
CA ASN A 586 -22.87 16.53 -24.28
C ASN A 586 -21.88 17.30 -23.38
N ASP A 587 -21.48 16.73 -22.23
CA ASP A 587 -20.62 17.38 -21.23
C ASP A 587 -19.21 16.76 -21.12
N ALA A 588 -18.81 15.90 -22.07
CA ALA A 588 -17.49 15.27 -22.04
C ALA A 588 -16.39 16.29 -22.36
N THR A 589 -15.36 16.32 -21.50
CA THR A 589 -14.17 17.15 -21.73
C THR A 589 -13.29 16.55 -22.84
N GLU A 590 -12.41 17.37 -23.44
CA GLU A 590 -11.42 16.87 -24.42
C GLU A 590 -10.51 15.79 -23.80
N GLU A 591 -10.27 15.84 -22.51
CA GLU A 591 -9.53 14.84 -21.77
C GLU A 591 -10.31 13.51 -21.68
N ASP A 592 -11.61 13.56 -21.37
CA ASP A 592 -12.47 12.38 -21.34
C ASP A 592 -12.54 11.70 -22.71
N LEU A 593 -12.68 12.48 -23.78
CA LEU A 593 -12.71 11.99 -25.16
C LEU A 593 -11.39 11.35 -25.60
N SER A 594 -10.28 11.76 -25.01
CA SER A 594 -8.95 11.24 -25.35
C SER A 594 -8.57 9.96 -24.59
N LYS A 595 -9.20 9.70 -23.45
CA LYS A 595 -8.82 8.63 -22.51
C LYS A 595 -9.86 7.52 -22.37
N ASN A 596 -11.10 7.76 -22.78
CA ASN A 596 -12.21 6.84 -22.58
C ASN A 596 -12.86 6.40 -23.90
N VAL A 597 -13.55 5.27 -23.85
CA VAL A 597 -14.38 4.74 -24.93
C VAL A 597 -15.71 4.26 -24.37
N ILE A 598 -16.80 4.50 -25.08
CA ILE A 598 -18.10 3.92 -24.75
C ILE A 598 -18.19 2.55 -25.40
N LEU A 599 -18.45 1.52 -24.61
CA LEU A 599 -18.73 0.17 -25.07
C LEU A 599 -20.24 -0.10 -24.98
N LEU A 600 -20.84 -0.41 -26.10
CA LEU A 600 -22.21 -0.91 -26.15
C LEU A 600 -22.19 -2.43 -26.04
N ARG A 601 -23.25 -3.00 -25.43
CA ARG A 601 -23.36 -4.45 -25.25
C ARG A 601 -23.35 -5.16 -26.60
N GLU A 602 -22.52 -6.21 -26.70
CA GLU A 602 -22.35 -7.08 -27.87
C GLU A 602 -21.89 -6.37 -29.16
N ALA A 603 -21.53 -5.07 -29.07
CA ALA A 603 -21.01 -4.31 -30.19
C ALA A 603 -19.48 -4.21 -30.10
N PRO A 604 -18.73 -4.79 -31.04
CA PRO A 604 -17.26 -4.67 -31.04
C PRO A 604 -16.85 -3.24 -31.40
N MET A 605 -16.05 -2.64 -30.51
CA MET A 605 -15.52 -1.29 -30.68
C MET A 605 -14.02 -1.37 -30.97
N PRO A 606 -13.55 -0.83 -32.11
CA PRO A 606 -12.12 -0.78 -32.42
C PRO A 606 -11.40 0.22 -31.50
N ILE A 607 -10.37 -0.27 -30.80
CA ILE A 607 -9.49 0.52 -29.94
C ILE A 607 -8.05 0.14 -30.24
N LYS A 608 -7.27 1.06 -30.82
CA LYS A 608 -5.88 0.83 -31.22
C LYS A 608 -5.64 -0.59 -31.77
N ASP A 609 -4.92 -1.46 -31.06
CA ASP A 609 -4.52 -2.81 -31.47
C ASP A 609 -5.57 -3.90 -31.13
N PHE A 610 -6.75 -3.51 -30.66
CA PHE A 610 -7.80 -4.45 -30.23
C PHE A 610 -9.18 -4.05 -30.73
N ASN A 611 -10.07 -5.04 -30.82
CA ASN A 611 -11.51 -4.82 -30.74
C ASN A 611 -11.94 -5.16 -29.32
N ALA A 612 -12.55 -4.21 -28.61
CA ALA A 612 -13.14 -4.44 -27.30
C ALA A 612 -14.65 -4.61 -27.45
N THR A 613 -15.19 -5.66 -26.83
CA THR A 613 -16.63 -5.98 -26.86
C THR A 613 -17.11 -6.19 -25.43
N TYR A 614 -18.06 -5.37 -25.00
CA TYR A 614 -18.80 -5.62 -23.76
C TYR A 614 -19.80 -6.76 -23.98
N LEU A 615 -19.54 -7.94 -23.40
CA LEU A 615 -20.37 -9.14 -23.63
C LEU A 615 -21.57 -9.18 -22.69
N LYS A 616 -21.31 -9.10 -21.40
CA LYS A 616 -22.32 -9.20 -20.35
C LYS A 616 -21.81 -8.60 -19.06
N ASP A 617 -22.72 -8.38 -18.12
CA ASP A 617 -22.41 -8.09 -16.74
C ASP A 617 -23.16 -9.01 -15.79
N THR A 618 -22.64 -9.14 -14.60
CA THR A 618 -23.24 -9.88 -13.49
C THR A 618 -23.19 -9.03 -12.24
N ILE A 619 -24.26 -9.07 -11.46
CA ILE A 619 -24.30 -8.39 -10.16
C ILE A 619 -24.31 -9.48 -9.10
N GLU A 620 -23.25 -9.49 -8.30
CA GLU A 620 -23.16 -10.30 -7.11
C GLU A 620 -23.06 -9.40 -5.90
N ARG A 621 -24.11 -9.41 -5.05
CA ARG A 621 -24.22 -8.51 -3.90
C ARG A 621 -24.15 -7.04 -4.36
N GLN A 622 -23.13 -6.29 -3.98
CA GLN A 622 -22.90 -4.88 -4.32
C GLN A 622 -21.92 -4.68 -5.48
N THR A 623 -21.37 -5.76 -6.02
CA THR A 623 -20.37 -5.71 -7.08
C THR A 623 -21.01 -6.05 -8.42
N ARG A 624 -20.90 -5.14 -9.38
CA ARG A 624 -21.27 -5.37 -10.79
C ARG A 624 -20.00 -5.58 -11.59
N THR A 625 -19.83 -6.80 -12.09
CA THR A 625 -18.66 -7.21 -12.89
C THR A 625 -19.04 -7.25 -14.34
N PHE A 626 -18.25 -6.56 -15.17
CA PHE A 626 -18.44 -6.49 -16.62
C PHE A 626 -17.49 -7.48 -17.30
N THR A 627 -17.97 -8.29 -18.22
CA THR A 627 -17.13 -9.14 -19.07
C THR A 627 -16.85 -8.38 -20.36
N VAL A 628 -15.58 -7.95 -20.54
CA VAL A 628 -15.12 -7.25 -21.73
C VAL A 628 -14.13 -8.15 -22.47
N ASN A 629 -14.50 -8.59 -23.67
CA ASN A 629 -13.66 -9.38 -24.54
C ASN A 629 -12.77 -8.48 -25.39
N PHE A 630 -11.49 -8.80 -25.45
CA PHE A 630 -10.50 -8.14 -26.28
C PHE A 630 -10.02 -9.10 -27.35
N GLN A 631 -10.15 -8.72 -28.62
CA GLN A 631 -9.63 -9.45 -29.78
C GLN A 631 -8.55 -8.60 -30.44
N ARG A 632 -7.35 -9.17 -30.60
CA ARG A 632 -6.22 -8.43 -31.17
C ARG A 632 -6.37 -8.26 -32.66
N ARG A 633 -5.99 -7.08 -33.18
CA ARG A 633 -5.99 -6.71 -34.58
C ARG A 633 -4.55 -6.51 -35.08
N ASP A 634 -4.33 -6.84 -36.37
CA ASP A 634 -3.10 -6.47 -37.05
C ASP A 634 -3.14 -4.99 -37.53
N GLU A 635 -2.05 -4.51 -38.12
CA GLU A 635 -1.96 -3.17 -38.69
C GLU A 635 -3.00 -2.91 -39.81
N ASN A 636 -3.52 -3.94 -40.45
CA ASN A 636 -4.55 -3.86 -41.52
C ASN A 636 -5.97 -3.94 -40.92
N GLY A 637 -6.11 -4.11 -39.60
CA GLY A 637 -7.38 -4.20 -38.92
C GLY A 637 -8.01 -5.60 -38.88
N ASN A 638 -7.31 -6.64 -39.38
CA ASN A 638 -7.80 -8.01 -39.33
C ASN A 638 -7.56 -8.63 -37.95
N LEU A 639 -8.43 -9.57 -37.55
CA LEU A 639 -8.28 -10.29 -36.30
C LEU A 639 -7.12 -11.28 -36.38
N THR A 640 -6.21 -11.25 -35.40
CA THR A 640 -5.03 -12.14 -35.33
C THR A 640 -5.31 -13.50 -34.70
N GLY A 641 -6.53 -13.73 -34.19
CA GLY A 641 -6.91 -14.95 -33.47
C GLY A 641 -6.62 -14.91 -31.97
N GLU A 642 -5.85 -13.95 -31.46
CA GLU A 642 -5.67 -13.74 -30.02
C GLU A 642 -6.93 -13.09 -29.42
N SER A 643 -7.51 -13.75 -28.40
CA SER A 643 -8.67 -13.25 -27.68
C SER A 643 -8.55 -13.55 -26.19
N PHE A 644 -8.97 -12.60 -25.34
CA PHE A 644 -9.02 -12.76 -23.89
C PHE A 644 -10.12 -11.90 -23.27
N ASP A 645 -10.61 -12.30 -22.11
CA ASP A 645 -11.61 -11.56 -21.34
C ASP A 645 -10.97 -10.83 -20.16
N LEU A 646 -11.45 -9.62 -19.91
CA LEU A 646 -11.17 -8.84 -18.71
C LEU A 646 -12.47 -8.60 -17.95
N TYR A 647 -12.34 -8.50 -16.61
CA TYR A 647 -13.46 -8.43 -15.68
C TYR A 647 -13.42 -7.18 -14.79
N PRO A 648 -13.38 -5.95 -15.38
CA PRO A 648 -13.47 -4.74 -14.56
C PRO A 648 -14.81 -4.72 -13.83
N ASN A 649 -14.81 -4.21 -12.59
CA ASN A 649 -16.04 -4.15 -11.83
C ASN A 649 -16.22 -2.82 -11.13
N VAL A 650 -17.47 -2.49 -10.82
CA VAL A 650 -17.85 -1.37 -9.98
C VAL A 650 -18.57 -1.89 -8.74
N MET A 651 -18.37 -1.24 -7.63
CA MET A 651 -19.05 -1.54 -6.38
C MET A 651 -19.99 -0.40 -6.02
N TYR A 652 -21.22 -0.75 -5.72
CA TYR A 652 -22.24 0.17 -5.26
C TYR A 652 -22.25 0.27 -3.73
N ASP A 653 -22.79 1.36 -3.22
CA ASP A 653 -23.20 1.44 -1.82
C ASP A 653 -24.34 0.43 -1.53
N ARG A 654 -24.66 0.22 -0.25
CA ARG A 654 -25.70 -0.76 0.13
C ARG A 654 -27.08 -0.46 -0.44
N GLN A 655 -27.34 0.79 -0.79
CA GLN A 655 -28.63 1.25 -1.32
C GLN A 655 -28.64 1.24 -2.84
N PHE A 656 -27.54 0.87 -3.49
CA PHE A 656 -27.35 0.95 -4.94
C PHE A 656 -27.58 2.36 -5.50
N THR A 657 -27.30 3.41 -4.68
CA THR A 657 -27.53 4.81 -5.07
C THR A 657 -26.32 5.44 -5.75
N LYS A 658 -25.11 4.93 -5.45
CA LYS A 658 -23.85 5.45 -6.04
C LYS A 658 -22.79 4.38 -6.16
N VAL A 659 -21.91 4.55 -7.12
CA VAL A 659 -20.68 3.78 -7.24
C VAL A 659 -19.69 4.30 -6.19
N VAL A 660 -19.16 3.39 -5.36
CA VAL A 660 -18.22 3.70 -4.29
C VAL A 660 -16.80 3.25 -4.61
N ALA A 661 -16.64 2.33 -5.56
CA ALA A 661 -15.33 1.87 -6.02
C ALA A 661 -15.40 1.36 -7.46
N ASN A 662 -14.31 1.57 -8.19
CA ASN A 662 -14.07 1.04 -9.52
C ASN A 662 -12.80 0.18 -9.46
N ASN A 663 -12.94 -1.13 -9.67
CA ASN A 663 -11.81 -2.05 -9.66
C ASN A 663 -11.42 -2.40 -11.10
N PRO A 664 -10.17 -2.19 -11.46
CA PRO A 664 -9.67 -2.56 -12.79
C PRO A 664 -9.50 -4.07 -12.94
N SER A 665 -9.33 -4.47 -14.19
CA SER A 665 -8.89 -5.81 -14.57
C SER A 665 -7.72 -5.70 -15.53
N THR A 666 -6.69 -6.53 -15.34
CA THR A 666 -5.42 -6.42 -16.05
C THR A 666 -5.05 -7.74 -16.71
N LYS A 667 -4.64 -7.68 -17.97
CA LYS A 667 -3.97 -8.77 -18.70
C LYS A 667 -2.48 -8.49 -18.71
N HIS A 668 -1.70 -9.36 -18.07
CA HIS A 668 -0.25 -9.28 -18.03
C HIS A 668 0.37 -9.94 -19.25
N TYR A 669 1.21 -9.19 -19.95
CA TYR A 669 2.15 -9.66 -20.95
C TYR A 669 3.58 -9.51 -20.42
N TRP A 670 4.53 -10.14 -21.06
CA TRP A 670 5.91 -10.06 -20.61
C TRP A 670 6.51 -8.66 -20.66
N SER A 671 6.11 -7.83 -21.63
CA SER A 671 6.67 -6.49 -21.88
C SER A 671 5.72 -5.34 -21.60
N TYR A 672 4.43 -5.59 -21.41
CA TYR A 672 3.40 -4.59 -21.12
C TYR A 672 2.17 -5.23 -20.49
N ASP A 673 1.30 -4.41 -19.94
CA ASP A 673 0.00 -4.81 -19.42
C ASP A 673 -1.12 -4.12 -20.19
N VAL A 674 -2.23 -4.83 -20.39
CA VAL A 674 -3.50 -4.24 -20.85
C VAL A 674 -4.40 -4.07 -19.64
N PHE A 675 -4.67 -2.82 -19.31
CA PHE A 675 -5.42 -2.44 -18.11
C PHE A 675 -6.77 -1.87 -18.53
N THR A 676 -7.86 -2.33 -17.93
CA THR A 676 -9.19 -1.79 -18.20
C THR A 676 -9.92 -1.48 -16.90
N MET A 677 -10.65 -0.38 -16.89
CA MET A 677 -11.41 0.12 -15.75
C MET A 677 -12.71 0.76 -16.25
N ILE A 678 -13.78 0.62 -15.51
CA ILE A 678 -15.03 1.35 -15.75
C ILE A 678 -14.88 2.74 -15.11
N THR A 679 -14.84 3.78 -15.90
CA THR A 679 -14.67 5.17 -15.43
C THR A 679 -16.00 5.83 -15.07
N SER A 680 -17.06 5.51 -15.82
CA SER A 680 -18.41 5.99 -15.55
C SER A 680 -19.47 5.00 -16.05
N LEU A 681 -20.65 5.12 -15.49
CA LEU A 681 -21.86 4.42 -15.95
C LEU A 681 -22.87 5.45 -16.48
N PRO A 682 -23.82 5.03 -17.33
CA PRO A 682 -24.90 5.91 -17.77
C PRO A 682 -25.64 6.55 -16.58
N LYS A 683 -25.94 7.85 -16.65
CA LYS A 683 -26.65 8.55 -15.58
C LYS A 683 -27.97 7.88 -15.21
N SER A 684 -28.66 7.29 -16.17
CA SER A 684 -29.91 6.52 -15.96
C SER A 684 -29.73 5.28 -15.06
N GLU A 685 -28.51 4.74 -14.95
CA GLU A 685 -28.21 3.59 -14.07
C GLU A 685 -27.77 4.01 -12.67
N ILE A 686 -27.40 5.28 -12.49
CA ILE A 686 -26.87 5.83 -11.22
C ILE A 686 -27.93 6.71 -10.52
N ASP A 687 -28.77 7.42 -11.30
CA ASP A 687 -29.78 8.34 -10.80
C ASP A 687 -31.19 7.87 -11.18
N PRO A 688 -31.98 7.34 -10.23
CA PRO A 688 -33.35 6.92 -10.51
C PRO A 688 -34.28 8.02 -11.02
N GLN A 689 -34.02 9.28 -10.65
CA GLN A 689 -34.81 10.40 -11.14
C GLN A 689 -34.51 10.72 -12.60
N PHE A 690 -33.22 10.64 -12.97
CA PHE A 690 -32.77 10.80 -14.35
C PHE A 690 -33.29 9.65 -15.24
N ALA A 691 -33.21 8.40 -14.72
CA ALA A 691 -33.76 7.22 -15.40
C ALA A 691 -35.26 7.40 -15.70
N LYS A 692 -36.03 7.88 -14.73
CA LYS A 692 -37.46 8.17 -14.91
C LYS A 692 -37.68 9.30 -15.91
N GLN A 693 -36.94 10.40 -15.83
CA GLN A 693 -37.08 11.51 -16.79
C GLN A 693 -36.74 11.06 -18.22
N GLN A 694 -35.72 10.22 -18.40
CA GLN A 694 -35.33 9.64 -19.67
C GLN A 694 -36.45 8.71 -20.20
N GLU A 695 -36.98 7.82 -19.36
CA GLU A 695 -38.09 6.94 -19.73
C GLU A 695 -39.36 7.74 -20.10
N ASP A 696 -39.69 8.79 -19.35
CA ASP A 696 -40.83 9.67 -19.61
C ASP A 696 -40.64 10.50 -20.92
N SER A 697 -39.40 10.71 -21.37
CA SER A 697 -39.08 11.41 -22.62
C SER A 697 -39.24 10.55 -23.89
N ILE A 698 -39.22 9.19 -23.72
CA ILE A 698 -39.36 8.26 -24.85
C ILE A 698 -40.78 8.30 -25.40
N LYS A 699 -40.92 8.64 -26.66
CA LYS A 699 -42.22 8.56 -27.36
C LYS A 699 -42.42 7.18 -27.94
N TYR A 700 -43.24 6.37 -27.26
CA TYR A 700 -43.63 5.07 -27.79
C TYR A 700 -44.76 5.21 -28.82
N VAL A 701 -44.65 4.42 -29.90
CA VAL A 701 -45.72 4.21 -30.86
C VAL A 701 -46.35 2.85 -30.59
N ALA A 702 -47.67 2.84 -30.38
CA ALA A 702 -48.43 1.63 -30.08
C ALA A 702 -48.78 0.89 -31.36
N TYR A 703 -48.53 -0.40 -31.37
CA TYR A 703 -48.89 -1.34 -32.45
C TYR A 703 -49.73 -2.48 -31.85
N ALA A 704 -50.73 -2.96 -32.60
CA ALA A 704 -51.44 -4.19 -32.26
C ALA A 704 -50.97 -5.29 -33.21
N ALA A 705 -50.43 -6.36 -32.65
CA ALA A 705 -49.88 -7.48 -33.47
C ALA A 705 -50.33 -8.83 -32.89
N ALA A 706 -50.62 -9.77 -33.76
CA ALA A 706 -50.87 -11.19 -33.47
C ALA A 706 -49.63 -12.02 -33.83
N PRO A 707 -49.46 -13.23 -33.27
CA PRO A 707 -48.37 -14.14 -33.67
C PRO A 707 -48.38 -14.40 -35.17
N GLY A 708 -47.20 -14.15 -35.80
CA GLY A 708 -47.01 -14.21 -37.24
C GLY A 708 -47.12 -12.84 -37.95
N ASP A 709 -47.60 -11.81 -37.30
CA ASP A 709 -47.72 -10.49 -37.90
C ASP A 709 -46.33 -9.82 -38.04
N THR A 710 -46.22 -8.97 -39.07
CA THR A 710 -45.04 -8.21 -39.36
C THR A 710 -45.33 -6.74 -39.32
N GLU A 711 -44.82 -6.04 -38.31
CA GLU A 711 -44.95 -4.60 -38.15
C GLU A 711 -43.73 -3.85 -38.73
N ARG A 712 -43.95 -2.75 -39.40
CA ARG A 712 -42.93 -1.94 -40.05
C ARG A 712 -42.86 -0.54 -39.44
N THR A 713 -41.80 -0.31 -38.69
CA THR A 713 -41.53 1.05 -38.21
C THR A 713 -40.76 1.88 -39.27
N GLY A 714 -40.34 3.08 -38.95
CA GLY A 714 -39.57 3.93 -39.89
C GLY A 714 -38.31 3.20 -40.44
N LYS A 715 -37.52 2.62 -39.58
CA LYS A 715 -36.22 1.97 -39.96
C LYS A 715 -36.18 0.45 -39.74
N GLN A 716 -37.09 -0.14 -38.95
CA GLN A 716 -37.04 -1.56 -38.55
C GLN A 716 -38.29 -2.32 -39.01
N ILE A 717 -38.16 -3.66 -39.04
CA ILE A 717 -39.22 -4.61 -39.28
C ILE A 717 -39.28 -5.52 -38.06
N LEU A 718 -40.45 -5.64 -37.42
CA LEU A 718 -40.69 -6.49 -36.27
C LEU A 718 -41.59 -7.63 -36.66
N VAL A 719 -41.23 -8.84 -36.33
CA VAL A 719 -42.04 -10.04 -36.52
C VAL A 719 -42.36 -10.64 -35.16
N LEU A 720 -43.63 -10.72 -34.78
CA LEU A 720 -44.04 -11.38 -33.56
C LEU A 720 -44.09 -12.90 -33.80
N GLU A 721 -43.13 -13.67 -33.20
CA GLU A 721 -43.06 -15.10 -33.39
C GLU A 721 -44.00 -15.85 -32.46
N SER A 722 -44.03 -15.51 -31.19
CA SER A 722 -44.83 -16.25 -30.22
C SER A 722 -45.14 -15.42 -28.96
N ILE A 723 -46.16 -15.85 -28.25
CA ILE A 723 -46.59 -15.33 -26.95
C ILE A 723 -46.36 -16.45 -25.93
N THR A 724 -45.84 -16.12 -24.75
CA THR A 724 -45.63 -17.10 -23.66
C THR A 724 -46.21 -16.56 -22.35
N LYS A 725 -46.93 -17.44 -21.61
CA LYS A 725 -47.46 -17.15 -20.26
C LYS A 725 -46.47 -17.55 -19.15
N SER A 726 -45.29 -18.07 -19.51
CA SER A 726 -44.23 -18.39 -18.60
C SER A 726 -42.92 -17.79 -19.10
N PRO A 727 -42.80 -16.44 -19.16
CA PRO A 727 -41.62 -15.75 -19.65
C PRO A 727 -40.45 -15.98 -18.70
N LYS A 728 -39.26 -16.09 -19.27
CA LYS A 728 -37.99 -16.12 -18.50
C LYS A 728 -37.30 -14.79 -18.67
N HIS A 729 -37.03 -14.11 -17.57
CA HIS A 729 -36.25 -12.86 -17.55
C HIS A 729 -35.36 -12.85 -16.32
N HIS A 730 -34.18 -12.23 -16.42
CA HIS A 730 -33.21 -12.23 -15.31
C HIS A 730 -33.74 -11.48 -14.07
N ASP A 731 -34.62 -10.49 -14.23
CA ASP A 731 -35.21 -9.71 -13.14
C ASP A 731 -36.60 -10.26 -12.70
N TYR A 732 -37.02 -11.40 -13.22
CA TYR A 732 -38.32 -11.97 -12.88
C TYR A 732 -38.20 -13.38 -12.29
N GLU A 733 -38.55 -13.50 -11.03
CA GLU A 733 -38.74 -14.77 -10.33
C GLU A 733 -40.23 -15.05 -10.21
N PRO A 734 -40.77 -16.09 -10.84
CA PRO A 734 -42.19 -16.44 -10.76
C PRO A 734 -42.65 -16.75 -9.33
N ARG A 735 -43.75 -16.10 -8.91
CA ARG A 735 -44.41 -16.39 -7.62
C ARG A 735 -45.80 -16.92 -7.83
N LYS A 736 -46.30 -17.72 -6.88
CA LYS A 736 -47.66 -18.25 -6.92
C LYS A 736 -48.66 -17.10 -6.95
N GLY A 737 -49.48 -16.99 -8.00
CA GLY A 737 -50.46 -15.94 -8.22
C GLY A 737 -50.04 -14.81 -9.15
N ASP A 738 -48.77 -14.82 -9.65
CA ASP A 738 -48.34 -13.89 -10.70
C ASP A 738 -49.06 -14.20 -12.02
N LEU A 739 -49.56 -13.18 -12.71
CA LEU A 739 -49.98 -13.23 -14.09
C LEU A 739 -48.88 -12.63 -14.96
N ALA A 740 -48.19 -13.44 -15.77
CA ALA A 740 -47.06 -12.98 -16.56
C ALA A 740 -47.19 -13.36 -18.04
N ILE A 741 -46.82 -12.45 -18.92
CA ILE A 741 -46.74 -12.66 -20.37
C ILE A 741 -45.43 -12.17 -20.92
N GLY A 742 -44.90 -12.85 -21.89
CA GLY A 742 -43.76 -12.46 -22.71
C GLY A 742 -44.06 -12.61 -24.18
N LEU A 743 -43.59 -11.70 -24.98
CA LEU A 743 -43.68 -11.74 -26.44
C LEU A 743 -42.29 -11.89 -27.04
N ASN A 744 -42.16 -12.83 -27.96
CA ASN A 744 -40.87 -13.06 -28.66
C ASN A 744 -40.95 -12.45 -30.06
N PHE A 745 -40.08 -11.44 -30.26
CA PHE A 745 -39.93 -10.76 -31.56
C PHE A 745 -38.65 -11.13 -32.24
N LYS A 746 -38.63 -11.16 -33.56
CA LYS A 746 -37.48 -10.98 -34.43
C LYS A 746 -37.53 -9.55 -34.99
N VAL A 747 -36.47 -8.83 -34.78
CA VAL A 747 -36.33 -7.44 -35.25
C VAL A 747 -35.23 -7.39 -36.31
N PHE A 748 -35.53 -6.76 -37.45
CA PHE A 748 -34.61 -6.59 -38.57
C PHE A 748 -34.42 -5.14 -38.90
N ASP A 749 -33.22 -4.78 -39.34
CA ASP A 749 -32.99 -3.50 -39.97
C ASP A 749 -33.49 -3.55 -41.42
N LYS A 750 -34.17 -2.51 -41.89
CA LYS A 750 -34.58 -2.43 -43.29
C LYS A 750 -33.41 -2.35 -44.27
N GLU A 751 -32.28 -1.77 -43.80
CA GLU A 751 -31.06 -1.68 -44.60
C GLU A 751 -30.24 -2.98 -44.61
N ASN A 752 -30.45 -3.84 -43.61
CA ASN A 752 -29.78 -5.17 -43.54
C ASN A 752 -30.74 -6.25 -43.02
N PRO A 753 -31.70 -6.69 -43.90
CA PRO A 753 -32.75 -7.63 -43.50
C PRO A 753 -32.29 -9.08 -43.30
N GLU A 754 -31.05 -9.40 -43.60
CA GLU A 754 -30.51 -10.77 -43.41
C GLU A 754 -30.19 -11.07 -41.94
N LYS A 755 -30.02 -10.07 -41.11
CA LYS A 755 -29.68 -10.23 -39.70
C LYS A 755 -30.90 -9.97 -38.81
N ALA A 756 -31.34 -11.03 -38.11
CA ALA A 756 -32.38 -10.93 -37.09
C ALA A 756 -31.81 -10.69 -35.69
N TYR A 757 -32.44 -9.79 -34.96
CA TYR A 757 -32.15 -9.54 -33.56
C TYR A 757 -33.33 -10.00 -32.69
N PRO A 758 -33.15 -10.88 -31.70
CA PRO A 758 -34.23 -11.31 -30.84
C PRO A 758 -34.58 -10.21 -29.82
N ALA A 759 -35.87 -10.02 -29.57
CA ALA A 759 -36.36 -9.15 -28.52
C ALA A 759 -37.52 -9.81 -27.79
N ALA A 760 -37.44 -9.89 -26.44
CA ALA A 760 -38.42 -10.57 -25.63
C ALA A 760 -38.90 -9.65 -24.47
N PRO A 761 -39.73 -8.62 -24.78
CA PRO A 761 -40.36 -7.82 -23.73
C PRO A 761 -41.33 -8.67 -22.92
N MET A 762 -41.41 -8.43 -21.61
CA MET A 762 -42.37 -9.11 -20.75
C MET A 762 -43.11 -8.13 -19.82
N MET A 763 -44.26 -8.61 -19.33
CA MET A 763 -45.07 -7.91 -18.35
C MET A 763 -45.62 -8.92 -17.36
N TYR A 764 -45.73 -8.54 -16.10
CA TYR A 764 -46.39 -9.36 -15.09
C TYR A 764 -47.16 -8.48 -14.09
N VAL A 765 -48.23 -9.04 -13.56
CA VAL A 765 -49.00 -8.43 -12.46
C VAL A 765 -48.91 -9.37 -11.26
N ARG A 766 -48.57 -8.78 -10.13
CA ARG A 766 -48.49 -9.43 -8.83
C ARG A 766 -49.59 -8.90 -7.94
N PRO A 767 -50.41 -9.77 -7.35
CA PRO A 767 -51.60 -9.31 -6.60
C PRO A 767 -51.32 -8.29 -5.50
N GLU A 768 -50.16 -8.38 -4.86
CA GLU A 768 -49.84 -7.50 -3.72
C GLU A 768 -49.03 -6.27 -4.10
N SER A 769 -48.47 -6.23 -5.32
CA SER A 769 -47.48 -5.19 -5.69
C SER A 769 -47.80 -4.45 -6.99
N GLY A 770 -48.84 -4.86 -7.72
CA GLY A 770 -49.25 -4.21 -8.98
C GLY A 770 -48.57 -4.75 -10.24
N GLY A 771 -48.69 -4.01 -11.33
CA GLY A 771 -48.18 -4.38 -12.64
C GLY A 771 -46.73 -3.92 -12.86
N PHE A 772 -45.91 -4.79 -13.43
CA PHE A 772 -44.52 -4.52 -13.77
C PHE A 772 -44.27 -4.84 -15.24
N THR A 773 -43.52 -3.99 -15.92
CA THR A 773 -43.15 -4.22 -17.32
C THR A 773 -41.62 -4.20 -17.49
N ASN A 774 -41.11 -5.23 -18.14
CA ASN A 774 -39.69 -5.35 -18.49
C ASN A 774 -39.54 -5.20 -20.00
N PRO A 775 -39.14 -4.02 -20.49
CA PRO A 775 -38.99 -3.78 -21.92
C PRO A 775 -37.78 -4.53 -22.48
N ALA A 776 -37.87 -4.94 -23.74
CA ALA A 776 -36.72 -5.43 -24.47
C ALA A 776 -36.01 -4.27 -25.18
N VAL A 777 -34.68 -4.19 -25.05
CA VAL A 777 -33.85 -3.19 -25.72
C VAL A 777 -32.99 -3.86 -26.77
N VAL A 778 -33.08 -3.41 -28.01
CA VAL A 778 -32.22 -3.84 -29.13
C VAL A 778 -31.25 -2.72 -29.41
N ASN A 779 -30.10 -2.73 -28.71
CA ASN A 779 -29.10 -1.64 -28.78
C ASN A 779 -28.56 -1.40 -30.19
N GLN A 780 -28.40 -2.48 -30.99
CA GLN A 780 -27.88 -2.39 -32.35
C GLN A 780 -28.82 -1.64 -33.30
N LEU A 781 -30.09 -1.52 -32.94
CA LEU A 781 -31.14 -0.85 -33.72
C LEU A 781 -31.69 0.38 -32.99
N GLU A 782 -31.10 0.77 -31.86
CA GLU A 782 -31.55 1.87 -31.01
C GLU A 782 -33.06 1.80 -30.69
N MET A 783 -33.57 0.57 -30.45
CA MET A 783 -34.98 0.31 -30.31
C MET A 783 -35.33 -0.25 -28.94
N LYS A 784 -36.41 0.25 -28.36
CA LYS A 784 -37.00 -0.26 -27.11
C LYS A 784 -38.41 -0.71 -27.35
N ILE A 785 -38.74 -1.95 -26.98
CA ILE A 785 -40.09 -2.53 -27.11
C ILE A 785 -40.66 -2.77 -25.72
N ARG A 786 -41.84 -2.27 -25.46
CA ARG A 786 -42.54 -2.38 -24.18
C ARG A 786 -43.94 -2.90 -24.37
N LEU A 787 -44.40 -3.79 -23.49
CA LEU A 787 -45.80 -4.23 -23.46
C LEU A 787 -46.66 -3.20 -22.74
N THR A 788 -47.93 -3.12 -23.15
CA THR A 788 -48.91 -2.23 -22.54
C THR A 788 -49.91 -3.07 -21.72
N GLU A 789 -50.60 -2.48 -20.74
CA GLU A 789 -51.63 -3.18 -19.94
C GLU A 789 -52.69 -3.89 -20.77
N PRO A 790 -53.24 -3.28 -21.85
CA PRO A 790 -54.17 -3.99 -22.75
C PRO A 790 -53.64 -5.30 -23.32
N THR A 791 -52.32 -5.44 -23.49
CA THR A 791 -51.73 -6.68 -23.99
C THR A 791 -51.90 -7.84 -23.01
N LEU A 792 -51.71 -7.57 -21.71
CA LEU A 792 -51.94 -8.60 -20.67
C LEU A 792 -53.40 -9.02 -20.64
N GLN A 793 -54.33 -8.05 -20.65
CA GLN A 793 -55.76 -8.27 -20.66
C GLN A 793 -56.20 -9.10 -21.89
N ALA A 794 -55.80 -8.71 -23.09
CA ALA A 794 -56.13 -9.41 -24.33
C ALA A 794 -55.65 -10.88 -24.36
N VAL A 795 -54.49 -11.18 -23.79
CA VAL A 795 -53.94 -12.55 -23.77
C VAL A 795 -54.66 -13.45 -22.74
N PHE A 796 -55.15 -12.90 -21.67
CA PHE A 796 -55.87 -13.69 -20.65
C PHE A 796 -57.39 -13.75 -20.90
N GLU A 797 -58.06 -12.75 -21.52
CA GLU A 797 -59.49 -12.79 -21.92
C GLU A 797 -59.74 -13.63 -23.18
N ALA A 798 -58.76 -13.89 -24.04
CA ALA A 798 -58.91 -14.74 -25.20
C ALA A 798 -59.06 -16.24 -24.88
N GLU A 799 -59.03 -16.64 -23.61
CA GLU A 799 -59.20 -18.02 -23.14
C GLU A 799 -60.56 -18.27 -22.45
N GLU A 800 -61.35 -17.21 -22.13
CA GLU A 800 -62.76 -17.32 -21.71
C GLU A 800 -63.71 -17.35 -22.94
#